data_680829af81e07b7133c514662bea75a9
#
_entry.id   680829af81e07b7133c514662bea75a9
#
_cell.length_a   1.000
_cell.length_b   1.000
_cell.length_c   1.000
_cell.angle_alpha   90.00
_cell.angle_beta   90.00
_cell.angle_gamma   90.00
#
_symmetry.space_group_name_H-M   'P 1'
#
loop_
_entity.id
_entity.type
_entity.pdbx_description
1 polymer ?
#
loop_
_entity_poly.entity_id
_entity_poly.type
_entity_poly.pdbx_seq_one_letter_code
_entity_poly.pdbx_strand_id
1 'polypeptide(L)'
;MGKKNVVLSFVKELPQNVFAGFVVSLIALPLGLGLAIASEAPPLSGVIAAVAGGLVVSIFGGSHVTIAGPGNGLVIVLLGAITILGGGDLYQGYLYTLAAIIFSGVLLFIFGVLRMGAMSEFFPATALQGMLAAIGIGILAKQFHLMLGIRSVKGDTIEQLVSIPESFLTFLEVHPFAGALGLLSLIFLFLYSRIRNPMFHLIPAPMWVVVASVGIGYYYGLVLNQAPPISKDLMISIPSNLLTDFPRPEFDKSFDLKFIGVVFSITLIAVIESLLSIKAVDKLDPKKRRSNVNKDLRALGLASIVSGFLGGLNVVTVIARSSVNTNNGATNRSANFFHSAFLVLFVLLLGKQIQMIPLTSLAAILVYTGYKLASPDNFLRIYKIGPEQAFIFTITLVSTLLTNLIFGIIVGIVFTFLTHLFLSKNLLIFTLNIFKPNVLMYQEDQTGNYYVSVKNFCSFLNFYRLKKKLDQIPENEHAIVDFSLCDFVDHTVMEGLNDYHRSFERKQGIFETIGLDIHASETDHPFSVRKSIPLNALIGLRNSLTNRQNDLKDLGQQLNWEYVSKIDNNPKGLSQFLFFESKVINYGLNKLLNKKNSFSVFDLSFSEGAFITKEDLKATFLLFKSPIKLPVFVLDKEDIRTTLYHW
;
A
#
# COMPACT_ATOMS: atom_id res chain seq x y z
N MET A 1 -9.78 30.30 11.37
CA MET A 1 -8.36 30.73 11.29
C MET A 1 -8.24 31.80 10.21
N GLY A 2 -7.82 33.05 10.54
CA GLY A 2 -7.74 34.13 9.58
C GLY A 2 -6.65 33.91 8.51
N LYS A 3 -6.87 34.41 7.28
CA LYS A 3 -5.92 34.30 6.15
C LYS A 3 -4.46 34.66 6.52
N LYS A 4 -4.24 35.60 7.43
CA LYS A 4 -2.90 35.96 7.95
C LYS A 4 -2.18 34.79 8.66
N ASN A 5 -2.89 33.98 9.45
CA ASN A 5 -2.28 32.85 10.16
C ASN A 5 -1.87 31.71 9.22
N VAL A 6 -2.58 31.52 8.11
CA VAL A 6 -2.27 30.50 7.10
C VAL A 6 -0.98 30.87 6.34
N VAL A 7 -0.83 32.15 5.96
CA VAL A 7 0.37 32.64 5.27
C VAL A 7 1.59 32.57 6.19
N LEU A 8 1.42 32.93 7.46
CA LEU A 8 2.52 32.91 8.44
C LEU A 8 3.01 31.47 8.72
N SER A 9 2.07 30.49 8.83
CA SER A 9 2.45 29.09 8.99
C SER A 9 3.14 28.53 7.75
N PHE A 10 2.67 28.89 6.55
CA PHE A 10 3.30 28.49 5.30
C PHE A 10 4.75 29.00 5.20
N VAL A 11 4.99 30.28 5.50
CA VAL A 11 6.33 30.89 5.47
C VAL A 11 7.26 30.22 6.51
N LYS A 12 6.75 29.91 7.70
CA LYS A 12 7.52 29.23 8.75
C LYS A 12 7.93 27.81 8.36
N GLU A 13 7.09 27.10 7.60
CA GLU A 13 7.34 25.73 7.14
C GLU A 13 8.17 25.67 5.84
N LEU A 14 8.39 26.81 5.17
CA LEU A 14 9.05 26.87 3.87
C LEU A 14 10.46 26.28 3.88
N PRO A 15 11.37 26.60 4.84
CA PRO A 15 12.73 26.06 4.84
C PRO A 15 12.78 24.53 4.89
N GLN A 16 11.91 23.91 5.69
CA GLN A 16 11.81 22.44 5.78
C GLN A 16 11.36 21.80 4.46
N ASN A 17 10.38 22.42 3.79
CA ASN A 17 9.87 21.93 2.52
C ASN A 17 10.88 22.13 1.37
N VAL A 18 11.66 23.23 1.40
CA VAL A 18 12.79 23.44 0.46
C VAL A 18 13.83 22.36 0.65
N PHE A 19 14.24 22.09 1.89
CA PHE A 19 15.23 21.07 2.20
C PHE A 19 14.74 19.67 1.81
N ALA A 20 13.51 19.30 2.16
CA ALA A 20 12.91 18.03 1.78
C ALA A 20 12.83 17.88 0.25
N GLY A 21 12.40 18.92 -0.48
CA GLY A 21 12.37 18.95 -1.93
C GLY A 21 13.77 18.77 -2.55
N PHE A 22 14.79 19.41 -1.98
CA PHE A 22 16.18 19.24 -2.39
C PHE A 22 16.62 17.77 -2.23
N VAL A 23 16.45 17.17 -1.05
CA VAL A 23 16.86 15.78 -0.80
C VAL A 23 16.11 14.81 -1.71
N VAL A 24 14.83 15.03 -1.96
CA VAL A 24 14.05 14.22 -2.90
C VAL A 24 14.58 14.35 -4.32
N SER A 25 14.99 15.54 -4.77
CA SER A 25 15.54 15.74 -6.12
C SER A 25 16.83 14.96 -6.35
N LEU A 26 17.66 14.78 -5.31
CA LEU A 26 18.88 13.96 -5.37
C LEU A 26 18.59 12.47 -5.65
N ILE A 27 17.44 11.95 -5.20
CA ILE A 27 17.02 10.58 -5.53
C ILE A 27 16.31 10.54 -6.88
N ALA A 28 15.48 11.54 -7.14
CA ALA A 28 14.61 11.55 -8.30
C ALA A 28 15.39 11.65 -9.62
N LEU A 29 16.53 12.34 -9.61
CA LEU A 29 17.37 12.45 -10.79
C LEU A 29 17.88 11.09 -11.30
N PRO A 30 18.66 10.30 -10.53
CA PRO A 30 19.15 9.02 -11.00
C PRO A 30 18.03 8.01 -11.25
N LEU A 31 16.99 7.97 -10.41
CA LEU A 31 15.85 7.09 -10.63
C LEU A 31 15.06 7.49 -11.87
N GLY A 32 14.85 8.78 -12.13
CA GLY A 32 14.14 9.24 -13.33
C GLY A 32 14.88 8.86 -14.60
N LEU A 33 16.19 9.12 -14.65
CA LEU A 33 17.07 8.72 -15.77
C LEU A 33 17.04 7.19 -15.97
N GLY A 34 17.19 6.42 -14.88
CA GLY A 34 17.19 4.96 -14.93
C GLY A 34 15.87 4.38 -15.42
N LEU A 35 14.72 4.86 -14.89
CA LEU A 35 13.39 4.39 -15.30
C LEU A 35 13.11 4.66 -16.78
N ALA A 36 13.56 5.81 -17.31
CA ALA A 36 13.46 6.12 -18.73
C ALA A 36 14.25 5.11 -19.59
N ILE A 37 15.50 4.87 -19.23
CA ILE A 37 16.37 3.89 -19.92
C ILE A 37 15.78 2.49 -19.84
N ALA A 38 15.28 2.08 -18.68
CA ALA A 38 14.64 0.77 -18.49
C ALA A 38 13.40 0.58 -19.36
N SER A 39 12.71 1.69 -19.68
CA SER A 39 11.55 1.72 -20.57
C SER A 39 11.92 1.89 -22.05
N GLU A 40 13.21 1.90 -22.43
CA GLU A 40 13.70 2.23 -23.80
C GLU A 40 13.31 3.64 -24.28
N ALA A 41 13.09 4.56 -23.33
CA ALA A 41 12.84 5.95 -23.61
C ALA A 41 14.11 6.80 -23.46
N PRO A 42 14.20 7.97 -24.09
CA PRO A 42 15.31 8.90 -23.87
C PRO A 42 15.50 9.21 -22.38
N PRO A 43 16.75 9.25 -21.87
CA PRO A 43 17.00 9.36 -20.42
C PRO A 43 16.30 10.52 -19.74
N LEU A 44 16.23 11.68 -20.38
CA LEU A 44 15.57 12.86 -19.82
C LEU A 44 14.04 12.74 -19.69
N SER A 45 13.41 11.83 -20.41
CA SER A 45 11.94 11.68 -20.37
C SER A 45 11.43 11.36 -18.95
N GLY A 46 12.22 10.63 -18.15
CA GLY A 46 11.90 10.37 -16.75
C GLY A 46 12.07 11.60 -15.85
N VAL A 47 13.05 12.45 -16.14
CA VAL A 47 13.23 13.71 -15.40
C VAL A 47 12.13 14.71 -15.77
N ILE A 48 11.76 14.81 -17.04
CA ILE A 48 10.63 15.63 -17.52
C ILE A 48 9.34 15.22 -16.81
N ALA A 49 9.08 13.92 -16.69
CA ALA A 49 7.93 13.42 -15.95
C ALA A 49 7.94 13.80 -14.45
N ALA A 50 9.12 13.77 -13.81
CA ALA A 50 9.27 14.21 -12.43
C ALA A 50 9.05 15.72 -12.26
N VAL A 51 9.55 16.53 -13.22
CA VAL A 51 9.35 17.99 -13.23
C VAL A 51 7.87 18.33 -13.47
N ALA A 52 7.26 17.79 -14.52
CA ALA A 52 5.85 18.02 -14.83
C ALA A 52 4.94 17.57 -13.67
N GLY A 53 5.22 16.36 -13.12
CA GLY A 53 4.52 15.80 -11.97
C GLY A 53 4.59 16.71 -10.76
N GLY A 54 5.78 17.13 -10.37
CA GLY A 54 5.96 17.95 -9.19
C GLY A 54 5.36 19.35 -9.34
N LEU A 55 5.50 20.01 -10.49
CA LEU A 55 4.89 21.33 -10.73
C LEU A 55 3.35 21.25 -10.72
N VAL A 56 2.77 20.37 -11.52
CA VAL A 56 1.30 20.30 -11.66
C VAL A 56 0.64 19.81 -10.38
N VAL A 57 1.18 18.75 -9.75
CA VAL A 57 0.58 18.20 -8.52
C VAL A 57 0.78 19.12 -7.32
N SER A 58 1.85 19.91 -7.25
CA SER A 58 2.01 20.92 -6.19
C SER A 58 0.89 21.96 -6.20
N ILE A 59 0.36 22.29 -7.37
CA ILE A 59 -0.71 23.29 -7.54
C ILE A 59 -2.10 22.65 -7.42
N PHE A 60 -2.34 21.57 -8.18
CA PHE A 60 -3.67 20.97 -8.35
C PHE A 60 -3.91 19.72 -7.50
N GLY A 61 -2.90 19.15 -6.84
CA GLY A 61 -3.01 17.91 -6.08
C GLY A 61 -3.95 17.97 -4.87
N GLY A 62 -4.40 16.81 -4.45
CA GLY A 62 -5.25 16.59 -3.27
C GLY A 62 -4.48 16.09 -2.03
N SER A 63 -3.29 15.57 -2.24
CA SER A 63 -2.36 15.10 -1.19
C SER A 63 -1.49 16.22 -0.64
N HIS A 64 -0.90 15.99 0.53
CA HIS A 64 -0.16 17.03 1.24
C HIS A 64 1.36 16.89 1.16
N VAL A 65 1.86 15.65 1.19
CA VAL A 65 3.30 15.35 1.26
C VAL A 65 3.76 14.32 0.21
N THR A 66 2.89 13.99 -0.74
CA THR A 66 3.24 13.08 -1.84
C THR A 66 4.18 13.75 -2.84
N ILE A 67 5.02 12.94 -3.44
CA ILE A 67 5.87 13.29 -4.58
C ILE A 67 5.38 12.57 -5.82
N ALA A 68 5.17 13.34 -6.89
CA ALA A 68 4.76 12.83 -8.20
C ALA A 68 5.94 12.75 -9.17
N GLY A 69 5.90 11.79 -10.07
CA GLY A 69 6.92 11.59 -11.10
C GLY A 69 6.78 10.22 -11.77
N PRO A 70 7.78 9.74 -12.53
CA PRO A 70 7.72 8.44 -13.18
C PRO A 70 7.69 7.32 -12.15
N GLY A 71 6.80 6.35 -12.34
CA GLY A 71 6.58 5.21 -11.44
C GLY A 71 7.40 3.99 -11.82
N ASN A 72 7.83 3.22 -10.81
CA ASN A 72 8.53 1.96 -11.03
C ASN A 72 7.63 0.91 -11.69
N GLY A 73 6.35 0.89 -11.33
CA GLY A 73 5.35 -0.04 -11.83
C GLY A 73 5.03 0.14 -13.31
N LEU A 74 5.29 1.32 -13.85
CA LEU A 74 5.01 1.64 -15.25
C LEU A 74 6.15 1.27 -16.21
N VAL A 75 7.34 0.97 -15.72
CA VAL A 75 8.52 0.69 -16.58
C VAL A 75 8.23 -0.43 -17.58
N ILE A 76 7.72 -1.56 -17.12
CA ILE A 76 7.43 -2.72 -17.98
C ILE A 76 6.28 -2.41 -18.96
N VAL A 77 5.28 -1.65 -18.51
CA VAL A 77 4.14 -1.25 -19.34
C VAL A 77 4.60 -0.31 -20.45
N LEU A 78 5.44 0.67 -20.12
CA LEU A 78 5.97 1.62 -21.09
C LEU A 78 6.95 0.96 -22.06
N LEU A 79 7.79 0.04 -21.57
CA LEU A 79 8.64 -0.79 -22.43
C LEU A 79 7.79 -1.59 -23.42
N GLY A 80 6.75 -2.27 -22.94
CA GLY A 80 5.81 -3.00 -23.80
C GLY A 80 5.10 -2.09 -24.79
N ALA A 81 4.69 -0.89 -24.36
CA ALA A 81 4.07 0.11 -25.21
C ALA A 81 5.00 0.54 -26.36
N ILE A 82 6.22 0.91 -26.03
CA ILE A 82 7.25 1.34 -27.01
C ILE A 82 7.54 0.23 -28.01
N THR A 83 7.69 -1.01 -27.52
CA THR A 83 7.98 -2.15 -28.40
C THR A 83 6.79 -2.50 -29.32
N ILE A 84 5.56 -2.55 -28.77
CA ILE A 84 4.34 -2.92 -29.51
C ILE A 84 3.98 -1.86 -30.55
N LEU A 85 4.05 -0.58 -30.17
CA LEU A 85 3.67 0.53 -31.06
C LEU A 85 4.75 0.84 -32.09
N GLY A 86 6.03 0.60 -31.74
CA GLY A 86 7.16 0.87 -32.62
C GLY A 86 7.31 -0.12 -33.77
N GLY A 87 6.86 -1.38 -33.58
CA GLY A 87 6.95 -2.39 -34.64
C GLY A 87 8.38 -2.66 -35.15
N GLY A 88 9.39 -2.47 -34.29
CA GLY A 88 10.82 -2.63 -34.59
C GLY A 88 11.65 -1.33 -34.48
N ASP A 89 11.02 -0.18 -34.54
CA ASP A 89 11.66 1.12 -34.27
C ASP A 89 11.30 1.61 -32.88
N LEU A 90 12.24 1.55 -31.94
CA LEU A 90 12.02 1.94 -30.55
C LEU A 90 11.79 3.45 -30.39
N TYR A 91 12.45 4.29 -31.21
CA TYR A 91 12.26 5.74 -31.11
C TYR A 91 10.88 6.14 -31.61
N GLN A 92 10.45 5.59 -32.73
CA GLN A 92 9.08 5.79 -33.24
C GLN A 92 8.02 5.25 -32.26
N GLY A 93 8.29 4.07 -31.67
CA GLY A 93 7.45 3.51 -30.62
C GLY A 93 7.34 4.43 -29.39
N TYR A 94 8.42 5.09 -29.02
CA TYR A 94 8.40 6.08 -27.95
C TYR A 94 7.52 7.30 -28.30
N LEU A 95 7.57 7.82 -29.53
CA LEU A 95 6.72 8.95 -29.95
C LEU A 95 5.23 8.60 -29.92
N TYR A 96 4.85 7.40 -30.36
CA TYR A 96 3.48 6.89 -30.21
C TYR A 96 3.11 6.68 -28.74
N THR A 97 4.05 6.23 -27.91
CA THR A 97 3.81 6.06 -26.48
C THR A 97 3.59 7.39 -25.76
N LEU A 98 4.22 8.50 -26.21
CA LEU A 98 3.91 9.83 -25.69
C LEU A 98 2.44 10.20 -25.94
N ALA A 99 1.91 9.90 -27.13
CA ALA A 99 0.48 10.09 -27.41
C ALA A 99 -0.39 9.22 -26.49
N ALA A 100 -0.01 7.96 -26.28
CA ALA A 100 -0.74 7.07 -25.37
C ALA A 100 -0.71 7.57 -23.93
N ILE A 101 0.39 8.17 -23.46
CA ILE A 101 0.50 8.83 -22.14
C ILE A 101 -0.46 10.01 -22.03
N ILE A 102 -0.59 10.81 -23.08
CA ILE A 102 -1.55 11.93 -23.11
C ILE A 102 -2.99 11.42 -22.99
N PHE A 103 -3.37 10.42 -23.79
CA PHE A 103 -4.71 9.81 -23.68
C PHE A 103 -4.96 9.15 -22.32
N SER A 104 -3.96 8.47 -21.78
CA SER A 104 -4.01 7.92 -20.42
C SER A 104 -4.21 9.03 -19.37
N GLY A 105 -3.52 10.17 -19.53
CA GLY A 105 -3.69 11.36 -18.70
C GLY A 105 -5.13 11.91 -18.75
N VAL A 106 -5.74 11.95 -19.94
CA VAL A 106 -7.15 12.34 -20.11
C VAL A 106 -8.07 11.36 -19.37
N LEU A 107 -7.86 10.04 -19.50
CA LEU A 107 -8.65 9.04 -18.78
C LEU A 107 -8.49 9.17 -17.27
N LEU A 108 -7.27 9.37 -16.76
CA LEU A 108 -7.01 9.62 -15.33
C LEU A 108 -7.77 10.86 -14.83
N PHE A 109 -7.77 11.95 -15.61
CA PHE A 109 -8.48 13.15 -15.28
C PHE A 109 -10.00 12.89 -15.20
N ILE A 110 -10.56 12.19 -16.19
CA ILE A 110 -11.98 11.80 -16.23
C ILE A 110 -12.31 10.92 -15.00
N PHE A 111 -11.50 9.93 -14.66
CA PHE A 111 -11.70 9.10 -13.47
C PHE A 111 -11.72 9.93 -12.18
N GLY A 112 -10.87 10.95 -12.08
CA GLY A 112 -10.87 11.89 -10.96
C GLY A 112 -12.12 12.77 -10.90
N VAL A 113 -12.70 13.16 -12.06
CA VAL A 113 -13.97 13.92 -12.16
C VAL A 113 -15.15 13.05 -11.79
N LEU A 114 -15.19 11.81 -12.29
CA LEU A 114 -16.23 10.81 -11.98
C LEU A 114 -16.13 10.23 -10.56
N ARG A 115 -15.15 10.70 -9.75
CA ARG A 115 -14.92 10.25 -8.37
C ARG A 115 -14.62 8.76 -8.24
N MET A 116 -13.90 8.21 -9.22
CA MET A 116 -13.51 6.79 -9.25
C MET A 116 -12.29 6.46 -8.39
N GLY A 117 -11.84 7.34 -7.50
CA GLY A 117 -10.74 7.08 -6.57
C GLY A 117 -10.96 5.87 -5.65
N ALA A 118 -12.22 5.43 -5.50
CA ALA A 118 -12.55 4.20 -4.79
C ALA A 118 -12.22 2.91 -5.57
N MET A 119 -11.82 2.98 -6.83
CA MET A 119 -11.51 1.78 -7.64
C MET A 119 -10.40 0.92 -7.02
N SER A 120 -9.46 1.53 -6.29
CA SER A 120 -8.41 0.76 -5.60
C SER A 120 -8.93 -0.23 -4.56
N GLU A 121 -10.16 -0.06 -4.09
CA GLU A 121 -10.77 -0.97 -3.11
C GLU A 121 -11.22 -2.31 -3.75
N PHE A 122 -11.37 -2.35 -5.07
CA PHE A 122 -11.78 -3.56 -5.79
C PHE A 122 -10.61 -4.48 -6.14
N PHE A 123 -9.39 -4.13 -5.76
CA PHE A 123 -8.23 -4.97 -6.00
C PHE A 123 -7.82 -5.69 -4.71
N PRO A 124 -7.70 -7.04 -4.73
CA PRO A 124 -7.21 -7.78 -3.58
C PRO A 124 -5.77 -7.38 -3.26
N ALA A 125 -5.49 -7.08 -1.99
CA ALA A 125 -4.16 -6.62 -1.56
C ALA A 125 -3.04 -7.61 -1.96
N THR A 126 -3.29 -8.90 -1.83
CA THR A 126 -2.33 -9.96 -2.16
C THR A 126 -2.04 -10.07 -3.65
N ALA A 127 -3.08 -9.94 -4.52
CA ALA A 127 -2.89 -9.92 -5.97
C ALA A 127 -2.05 -8.71 -6.40
N LEU A 128 -2.29 -7.53 -5.81
CA LEU A 128 -1.47 -6.34 -6.05
C LEU A 128 -0.01 -6.54 -5.64
N GLN A 129 0.25 -7.22 -4.52
CA GLN A 129 1.61 -7.53 -4.08
C GLN A 129 2.31 -8.52 -5.02
N GLY A 130 1.59 -9.53 -5.53
CA GLY A 130 2.10 -10.45 -6.56
C GLY A 130 2.47 -9.74 -7.86
N MET A 131 1.62 -8.81 -8.31
CA MET A 131 1.89 -7.96 -9.46
C MET A 131 3.13 -7.09 -9.25
N LEU A 132 3.27 -6.43 -8.11
CA LEU A 132 4.43 -5.59 -7.79
C LEU A 132 5.73 -6.42 -7.75
N ALA A 133 5.67 -7.63 -7.23
CA ALA A 133 6.80 -8.56 -7.23
C ALA A 133 7.19 -8.96 -8.67
N ALA A 134 6.22 -9.23 -9.54
CA ALA A 134 6.48 -9.53 -10.95
C ALA A 134 7.14 -8.35 -11.68
N ILE A 135 6.68 -7.11 -11.42
CA ILE A 135 7.34 -5.89 -11.92
C ILE A 135 8.79 -5.82 -11.44
N GLY A 136 9.03 -6.08 -10.15
CA GLY A 136 10.36 -6.10 -9.56
C GLY A 136 11.29 -7.11 -10.25
N ILE A 137 10.80 -8.33 -10.48
CA ILE A 137 11.54 -9.38 -11.21
C ILE A 137 11.81 -8.97 -12.65
N GLY A 138 10.83 -8.40 -13.35
CA GLY A 138 11.01 -7.94 -14.72
C GLY A 138 12.06 -6.83 -14.85
N ILE A 139 12.07 -5.86 -13.93
CA ILE A 139 13.10 -4.83 -13.87
C ILE A 139 14.46 -5.47 -13.60
N LEU A 140 14.54 -6.37 -12.63
CA LEU A 140 15.76 -7.07 -12.26
C LEU A 140 16.32 -7.85 -13.46
N ALA A 141 15.49 -8.65 -14.13
CA ALA A 141 15.86 -9.47 -15.26
C ALA A 141 16.59 -8.65 -16.34
N LYS A 142 15.97 -7.55 -16.78
CA LYS A 142 16.54 -6.69 -17.84
C LYS A 142 17.74 -5.88 -17.35
N GLN A 143 17.63 -5.25 -16.19
CA GLN A 143 18.65 -4.32 -15.73
C GLN A 143 19.91 -5.00 -15.19
N PHE A 144 19.84 -6.27 -14.83
CA PHE A 144 21.01 -7.03 -14.41
C PHE A 144 22.05 -7.15 -15.52
N HIS A 145 21.62 -7.39 -16.74
CA HIS A 145 22.51 -7.44 -17.92
C HIS A 145 23.14 -6.09 -18.22
N LEU A 146 22.32 -5.02 -18.21
CA LEU A 146 22.83 -3.66 -18.43
C LEU A 146 23.80 -3.24 -17.32
N MET A 147 23.58 -3.65 -16.08
CA MET A 147 24.52 -3.43 -14.97
C MET A 147 25.89 -4.05 -15.23
N LEU A 148 25.94 -5.20 -15.91
CA LEU A 148 27.17 -5.87 -16.33
C LEU A 148 27.75 -5.28 -17.64
N GLY A 149 27.12 -4.26 -18.24
CA GLY A 149 27.56 -3.64 -19.47
C GLY A 149 27.05 -4.31 -20.75
N ILE A 150 26.13 -5.27 -20.62
CA ILE A 150 25.56 -6.00 -21.77
C ILE A 150 24.23 -5.37 -22.14
N ARG A 151 24.16 -4.70 -23.31
CA ARG A 151 22.98 -3.91 -23.73
C ARG A 151 21.86 -4.71 -24.36
N SER A 152 22.18 -5.73 -25.12
CA SER A 152 21.20 -6.45 -25.95
C SER A 152 21.06 -7.91 -25.53
N VAL A 153 20.24 -8.16 -24.51
CA VAL A 153 19.79 -9.52 -24.25
C VAL A 153 18.40 -9.65 -24.84
N LYS A 154 18.26 -10.58 -25.80
CA LYS A 154 16.99 -10.90 -26.46
C LYS A 154 16.17 -11.83 -25.56
N GLY A 155 14.87 -11.86 -25.78
CA GLY A 155 13.97 -12.78 -25.12
C GLY A 155 13.01 -12.12 -24.11
N ASP A 156 12.13 -12.92 -23.58
CA ASP A 156 11.17 -12.52 -22.56
C ASP A 156 11.82 -12.42 -21.16
N THR A 157 11.05 -12.03 -20.16
CA THR A 157 11.57 -11.85 -18.78
C THR A 157 12.19 -13.12 -18.21
N ILE A 158 11.66 -14.28 -18.54
CA ILE A 158 12.16 -15.58 -18.05
C ILE A 158 13.46 -15.96 -18.73
N GLU A 159 13.53 -15.80 -20.05
CA GLU A 159 14.75 -16.04 -20.83
C GLU A 159 15.89 -15.13 -20.35
N GLN A 160 15.59 -13.86 -20.08
CA GLN A 160 16.56 -12.91 -19.52
C GLN A 160 17.04 -13.34 -18.13
N LEU A 161 16.16 -13.86 -17.24
CA LEU A 161 16.59 -14.38 -15.94
C LEU A 161 17.51 -15.60 -16.07
N VAL A 162 17.19 -16.51 -16.98
CA VAL A 162 17.98 -17.73 -17.21
C VAL A 162 19.36 -17.39 -17.79
N SER A 163 19.48 -16.32 -18.57
CA SER A 163 20.75 -15.88 -19.18
C SER A 163 21.65 -15.03 -18.25
N ILE A 164 21.21 -14.72 -17.03
CA ILE A 164 22.03 -13.98 -16.05
C ILE A 164 23.41 -14.63 -15.79
N PRO A 165 23.52 -15.96 -15.56
CA PRO A 165 24.82 -16.61 -15.34
C PRO A 165 25.78 -16.46 -16.52
N GLU A 166 25.26 -16.54 -17.75
CA GLU A 166 26.06 -16.34 -18.97
C GLU A 166 26.59 -14.91 -19.05
N SER A 167 25.74 -13.92 -18.80
CA SER A 167 26.14 -12.51 -18.76
C SER A 167 27.18 -12.22 -17.67
N PHE A 168 27.09 -12.93 -16.54
CA PHE A 168 28.08 -12.81 -15.47
C PHE A 168 29.46 -13.40 -15.88
N LEU A 169 29.51 -14.36 -16.76
CA LEU A 169 30.77 -14.91 -17.30
C LEU A 169 31.35 -14.03 -18.39
N THR A 170 30.48 -13.47 -19.23
CA THR A 170 30.91 -12.70 -20.43
C THR A 170 31.29 -11.24 -20.14
N PHE A 171 30.83 -10.62 -19.04
CA PHE A 171 31.10 -9.21 -18.78
C PHE A 171 32.60 -8.89 -18.64
N LEU A 172 33.39 -9.84 -18.12
CA LEU A 172 34.86 -9.68 -17.98
C LEU A 172 35.55 -9.57 -19.32
N GLU A 173 34.98 -10.16 -20.37
CA GLU A 173 35.57 -10.13 -21.73
C GLU A 173 35.11 -8.91 -22.51
N VAL A 174 33.84 -8.48 -22.34
CA VAL A 174 33.22 -7.43 -23.15
C VAL A 174 33.42 -6.04 -22.56
N HIS A 175 33.05 -5.84 -21.30
CA HIS A 175 33.14 -4.53 -20.64
C HIS A 175 33.54 -4.66 -19.15
N PRO A 176 34.76 -5.13 -18.83
CA PRO A 176 35.14 -5.46 -17.46
C PRO A 176 35.04 -4.27 -16.49
N PHE A 177 35.47 -3.09 -16.93
CA PHE A 177 35.45 -1.90 -16.07
C PHE A 177 34.00 -1.41 -15.79
N ALA A 178 33.17 -1.33 -16.83
CA ALA A 178 31.79 -0.88 -16.71
C ALA A 178 30.96 -1.86 -15.87
N GLY A 179 31.14 -3.17 -16.09
CA GLY A 179 30.47 -4.20 -15.30
C GLY A 179 30.91 -4.25 -13.84
N ALA A 180 32.23 -4.11 -13.59
CA ALA A 180 32.76 -4.01 -12.23
C ALA A 180 32.18 -2.79 -11.49
N LEU A 181 32.08 -1.63 -12.17
CA LEU A 181 31.48 -0.43 -11.59
C LEU A 181 30.01 -0.65 -11.24
N GLY A 182 29.24 -1.33 -12.10
CA GLY A 182 27.85 -1.70 -11.82
C GLY A 182 27.73 -2.63 -10.61
N LEU A 183 28.56 -3.68 -10.55
CA LEU A 183 28.57 -4.61 -9.40
C LEU A 183 28.96 -3.93 -8.09
N LEU A 184 30.00 -3.11 -8.09
CA LEU A 184 30.41 -2.35 -6.91
C LEU A 184 29.31 -1.38 -6.46
N SER A 185 28.62 -0.74 -7.41
CA SER A 185 27.46 0.10 -7.12
C SER A 185 26.34 -0.69 -6.44
N LEU A 186 26.04 -1.90 -6.92
CA LEU A 186 25.01 -2.76 -6.32
C LEU A 186 25.41 -3.21 -4.91
N ILE A 187 26.64 -3.67 -4.72
CA ILE A 187 27.18 -4.05 -3.40
C ILE A 187 27.09 -2.87 -2.43
N PHE A 188 27.50 -1.68 -2.87
CA PHE A 188 27.42 -0.45 -2.08
C PHE A 188 25.97 -0.18 -1.64
N LEU A 189 24.99 -0.28 -2.54
CA LEU A 189 23.57 -0.06 -2.23
C LEU A 189 23.05 -1.02 -1.14
N PHE A 190 23.45 -2.31 -1.21
CA PHE A 190 23.09 -3.30 -0.19
C PHE A 190 23.78 -3.02 1.14
N LEU A 191 25.06 -2.68 1.15
CA LEU A 191 25.79 -2.36 2.38
C LEU A 191 25.26 -1.09 3.04
N TYR A 192 25.02 -0.05 2.24
CA TYR A 192 24.48 1.22 2.72
C TYR A 192 23.10 1.07 3.36
N SER A 193 22.26 0.20 2.81
CA SER A 193 20.93 -0.07 3.38
C SER A 193 20.95 -0.70 4.78
N ARG A 194 22.08 -1.28 5.20
CA ARG A 194 22.27 -1.87 6.54
C ARG A 194 22.77 -0.86 7.58
N ILE A 195 23.24 0.30 7.15
CA ILE A 195 23.71 1.36 8.05
C ILE A 195 22.50 1.95 8.79
N ARG A 196 22.50 1.89 10.12
CA ARG A 196 21.38 2.38 10.95
C ARG A 196 21.51 3.84 11.37
N ASN A 197 22.67 4.47 11.13
CA ASN A 197 22.91 5.84 11.57
C ASN A 197 22.12 6.85 10.70
N PRO A 198 21.22 7.66 11.28
CA PRO A 198 20.36 8.58 10.54
C PRO A 198 21.12 9.67 9.79
N MET A 199 22.32 10.05 10.22
CA MET A 199 23.14 11.06 9.52
C MET A 199 23.54 10.60 8.12
N PHE A 200 23.82 9.32 7.91
CA PHE A 200 24.13 8.79 6.58
C PHE A 200 22.91 8.79 5.66
N HIS A 201 21.70 8.64 6.18
CA HIS A 201 20.47 8.63 5.39
C HIS A 201 20.04 10.03 4.92
N LEU A 202 20.74 11.08 5.31
CA LEU A 202 20.50 12.45 4.81
C LEU A 202 20.74 12.53 3.28
N ILE A 203 21.78 11.85 2.78
CA ILE A 203 22.05 11.71 1.36
C ILE A 203 21.66 10.28 0.96
N PRO A 204 20.72 10.12 0.05
CA PRO A 204 20.27 8.80 -0.37
C PRO A 204 21.35 7.97 -1.08
N ALA A 205 21.35 6.64 -0.87
CA ALA A 205 22.32 5.73 -1.48
C ALA A 205 22.48 5.87 -3.01
N PRO A 206 21.41 6.03 -3.82
CA PRO A 206 21.53 6.25 -5.26
C PRO A 206 22.36 7.47 -5.62
N MET A 207 22.30 8.52 -4.83
CA MET A 207 23.09 9.73 -5.10
C MET A 207 24.59 9.50 -4.90
N TRP A 208 24.97 8.74 -3.88
CA TRP A 208 26.38 8.37 -3.68
C TRP A 208 26.95 7.57 -4.85
N VAL A 209 26.14 6.65 -5.42
CA VAL A 209 26.52 5.90 -6.64
C VAL A 209 26.79 6.86 -7.80
N VAL A 210 25.91 7.85 -8.00
CA VAL A 210 26.08 8.85 -9.06
C VAL A 210 27.33 9.71 -8.81
N VAL A 211 27.51 10.24 -7.60
CA VAL A 211 28.66 11.06 -7.24
C VAL A 211 29.96 10.30 -7.43
N ALA A 212 30.01 9.04 -6.99
CA ALA A 212 31.18 8.18 -7.19
C ALA A 212 31.48 7.96 -8.69
N SER A 213 30.45 7.68 -9.50
CA SER A 213 30.59 7.46 -10.94
C SER A 213 31.12 8.71 -11.67
N VAL A 214 30.56 9.89 -11.35
CA VAL A 214 31.01 11.17 -11.89
C VAL A 214 32.43 11.47 -11.40
N GLY A 215 32.74 11.20 -10.12
CA GLY A 215 34.08 11.35 -9.55
C GLY A 215 35.15 10.53 -10.29
N ILE A 216 34.81 9.29 -10.67
CA ILE A 216 35.68 8.43 -11.51
C ILE A 216 35.90 9.09 -12.88
N GLY A 217 34.83 9.61 -13.52
CA GLY A 217 34.93 10.32 -14.77
C GLY A 217 35.89 11.52 -14.69
N TYR A 218 35.79 12.32 -13.64
CA TYR A 218 36.72 13.44 -13.39
C TYR A 218 38.16 12.99 -13.10
N TYR A 219 38.34 11.91 -12.33
CA TYR A 219 39.66 11.35 -12.07
C TYR A 219 40.37 10.95 -13.37
N TYR A 220 39.70 10.23 -14.27
CA TYR A 220 40.26 9.87 -15.56
C TYR A 220 40.57 11.10 -16.45
N GLY A 221 39.65 12.08 -16.52
CA GLY A 221 39.78 13.27 -17.33
C GLY A 221 40.84 14.24 -16.83
N LEU A 222 40.90 14.54 -15.53
CA LEU A 222 41.77 15.57 -14.95
C LEU A 222 43.13 15.04 -14.49
N VAL A 223 43.20 13.82 -13.95
CA VAL A 223 44.42 13.27 -13.37
C VAL A 223 45.17 12.42 -14.39
N LEU A 224 44.46 11.57 -15.13
CA LEU A 224 45.06 10.65 -16.10
C LEU A 224 45.11 11.24 -17.53
N ASN A 225 44.44 12.36 -17.79
CA ASN A 225 44.25 12.94 -19.12
C ASN A 225 43.75 11.93 -20.17
N GLN A 226 42.89 11.00 -19.76
CA GLN A 226 42.33 9.94 -20.57
C GLN A 226 40.80 9.89 -20.42
N ALA A 227 40.09 9.37 -21.40
CA ALA A 227 38.69 9.03 -21.23
C ALA A 227 38.58 7.81 -20.32
N PRO A 228 37.53 7.72 -19.44
CA PRO A 228 37.30 6.52 -18.67
C PRO A 228 37.11 5.31 -19.62
N PRO A 229 37.57 4.11 -19.24
CA PRO A 229 37.48 2.91 -20.09
C PRO A 229 36.06 2.36 -20.14
N ILE A 230 35.10 3.22 -20.50
CA ILE A 230 33.67 2.92 -20.63
C ILE A 230 33.27 3.32 -22.05
N SER A 231 32.64 2.41 -22.75
CA SER A 231 32.13 2.64 -24.11
C SER A 231 31.09 3.78 -24.12
N LYS A 232 31.10 4.62 -25.16
CA LYS A 232 30.19 5.78 -25.25
C LYS A 232 28.72 5.38 -25.26
N ASP A 233 28.42 4.22 -25.77
CA ASP A 233 27.06 3.64 -25.75
C ASP A 233 26.59 3.22 -24.35
N LEU A 234 27.51 3.03 -23.40
CA LEU A 234 27.20 2.80 -21.99
C LEU A 234 27.15 4.09 -21.14
N MET A 235 27.18 5.26 -21.76
CA MET A 235 27.07 6.57 -21.12
C MET A 235 25.72 7.21 -21.43
N ILE A 236 25.26 8.11 -20.56
CA ILE A 236 24.03 8.87 -20.81
C ILE A 236 24.24 9.84 -21.96
N SER A 237 23.36 9.77 -22.96
CA SER A 237 23.30 10.76 -24.05
C SER A 237 22.22 11.78 -23.77
N ILE A 238 22.57 13.06 -23.76
CA ILE A 238 21.63 14.19 -23.62
C ILE A 238 21.74 15.04 -24.91
N PRO A 239 20.59 15.40 -25.53
CA PRO A 239 20.58 16.32 -26.67
C PRO A 239 21.26 17.64 -26.33
N SER A 240 22.01 18.21 -27.29
CA SER A 240 22.72 19.47 -27.09
C SER A 240 21.81 20.67 -26.87
N ASN A 241 20.61 20.64 -27.41
CA ASN A 241 19.64 21.72 -27.34
C ASN A 241 18.39 21.30 -26.56
N LEU A 242 18.51 21.28 -25.23
CA LEU A 242 17.45 20.84 -24.29
C LEU A 242 16.13 21.62 -24.39
N LEU A 243 16.16 22.87 -24.86
CA LEU A 243 14.99 23.75 -24.90
C LEU A 243 14.25 23.76 -26.25
N THR A 244 14.87 23.25 -27.31
CA THR A 244 14.30 23.29 -28.68
C THR A 244 13.94 21.91 -29.21
N ASP A 245 14.60 20.85 -28.76
CA ASP A 245 14.51 19.50 -29.34
C ASP A 245 13.65 18.56 -28.46
N PHE A 246 12.48 19.04 -28.00
CA PHE A 246 11.54 18.16 -27.31
C PHE A 246 10.93 17.15 -28.27
N PRO A 247 10.97 15.85 -27.96
CA PRO A 247 10.26 14.82 -28.71
C PRO A 247 8.77 15.14 -28.79
N ARG A 248 8.20 15.13 -29.99
CA ARG A 248 6.79 15.42 -30.19
C ARG A 248 5.97 14.14 -30.24
N PRO A 249 4.83 14.07 -29.52
CA PRO A 249 3.94 12.93 -29.58
C PRO A 249 3.36 12.77 -30.99
N GLU A 250 3.30 11.56 -31.48
CA GLU A 250 2.66 11.19 -32.75
C GLU A 250 1.32 10.49 -32.53
N PHE A 251 0.28 10.95 -33.24
CA PHE A 251 -1.09 10.53 -33.01
C PHE A 251 -1.65 9.62 -34.11
N ASP A 252 -0.86 9.28 -35.14
CA ASP A 252 -1.33 8.56 -36.33
C ASP A 252 -1.93 7.18 -36.00
N LYS A 253 -1.49 6.54 -34.94
CA LYS A 253 -1.99 5.24 -34.47
C LYS A 253 -3.12 5.33 -33.43
N SER A 254 -3.66 6.52 -33.15
CA SER A 254 -4.60 6.72 -32.03
C SER A 254 -5.89 5.89 -32.10
N PHE A 255 -6.27 5.44 -33.28
CA PHE A 255 -7.44 4.58 -33.51
C PHE A 255 -7.10 3.10 -33.66
N ASP A 256 -5.84 2.72 -33.56
CA ASP A 256 -5.44 1.31 -33.61
C ASP A 256 -5.82 0.60 -32.30
N LEU A 257 -6.33 -0.63 -32.43
CA LEU A 257 -6.75 -1.43 -31.28
C LEU A 257 -5.58 -1.68 -30.30
N LYS A 258 -4.36 -1.85 -30.82
CA LYS A 258 -3.15 -1.98 -30.02
C LYS A 258 -2.86 -0.71 -29.21
N PHE A 259 -3.02 0.46 -29.84
CA PHE A 259 -2.85 1.75 -29.17
C PHE A 259 -3.87 1.93 -28.03
N ILE A 260 -5.14 1.63 -28.30
CA ILE A 260 -6.21 1.71 -27.28
C ILE A 260 -5.88 0.77 -26.10
N GLY A 261 -5.44 -0.46 -26.39
CA GLY A 261 -5.00 -1.42 -25.37
C GLY A 261 -3.85 -0.89 -24.51
N VAL A 262 -2.86 -0.23 -25.13
CA VAL A 262 -1.74 0.43 -24.45
C VAL A 262 -2.22 1.56 -23.54
N VAL A 263 -3.14 2.43 -24.03
CA VAL A 263 -3.71 3.52 -23.24
C VAL A 263 -4.40 2.99 -21.99
N PHE A 264 -5.23 1.96 -22.12
CA PHE A 264 -5.89 1.31 -20.98
C PHE A 264 -4.88 0.69 -20.01
N SER A 265 -3.82 0.05 -20.52
CA SER A 265 -2.76 -0.55 -19.70
C SER A 265 -2.05 0.49 -18.85
N ILE A 266 -1.60 1.58 -19.47
CA ILE A 266 -0.94 2.69 -18.77
C ILE A 266 -1.89 3.29 -17.73
N THR A 267 -3.15 3.55 -18.11
CA THR A 267 -4.14 4.16 -17.22
C THR A 267 -4.41 3.29 -15.99
N LEU A 268 -4.65 1.99 -16.20
CA LEU A 268 -4.99 1.07 -15.11
C LEU A 268 -3.86 1.00 -14.08
N ILE A 269 -2.62 0.82 -14.55
CA ILE A 269 -1.47 0.72 -13.67
C ILE A 269 -1.18 2.06 -12.98
N ALA A 270 -1.29 3.17 -13.71
CA ALA A 270 -1.12 4.50 -13.12
C ALA A 270 -2.15 4.79 -12.02
N VAL A 271 -3.42 4.38 -12.20
CA VAL A 271 -4.46 4.47 -11.16
C VAL A 271 -4.07 3.63 -9.95
N ILE A 272 -3.76 2.35 -10.14
CA ILE A 272 -3.45 1.42 -9.05
C ILE A 272 -2.22 1.91 -8.26
N GLU A 273 -1.11 2.20 -8.96
CA GLU A 273 0.13 2.64 -8.31
C GLU A 273 -0.06 3.94 -7.55
N SER A 274 -0.77 4.91 -8.14
CA SER A 274 -1.03 6.20 -7.49
C SER A 274 -1.92 6.06 -6.27
N LEU A 275 -3.03 5.32 -6.37
CA LEU A 275 -3.99 5.17 -5.27
C LEU A 275 -3.37 4.43 -4.08
N LEU A 276 -2.58 3.38 -4.32
CA LEU A 276 -1.85 2.67 -3.28
C LEU A 276 -0.80 3.56 -2.63
N SER A 277 -0.05 4.31 -3.46
CA SER A 277 0.98 5.24 -2.99
C SER A 277 0.41 6.35 -2.11
N ILE A 278 -0.69 6.97 -2.53
CA ILE A 278 -1.36 8.04 -1.76
C ILE A 278 -1.78 7.51 -0.38
N LYS A 279 -2.45 6.33 -0.33
CA LYS A 279 -2.87 5.72 0.94
C LYS A 279 -1.69 5.39 1.86
N ALA A 280 -0.60 4.87 1.29
CA ALA A 280 0.60 4.56 2.06
C ALA A 280 1.26 5.84 2.62
N VAL A 281 1.29 6.91 1.83
CA VAL A 281 1.89 8.19 2.22
C VAL A 281 1.04 8.95 3.24
N ASP A 282 -0.28 8.84 3.19
CA ASP A 282 -1.16 9.40 4.22
C ASP A 282 -0.85 8.86 5.63
N LYS A 283 -0.40 7.59 5.72
CA LYS A 283 0.06 7.01 6.99
C LYS A 283 1.36 7.63 7.51
N LEU A 284 2.16 8.21 6.61
CA LEU A 284 3.44 8.86 6.92
C LEU A 284 3.31 10.36 7.15
N ASP A 285 2.16 10.99 6.82
CA ASP A 285 1.97 12.43 6.99
C ASP A 285 2.13 12.85 8.46
N PRO A 286 3.11 13.73 8.79
CA PRO A 286 3.32 14.20 10.16
C PRO A 286 2.07 14.86 10.77
N LYS A 287 1.25 15.51 9.94
CA LYS A 287 -0.01 16.17 10.35
C LYS A 287 -1.22 15.24 10.28
N LYS A 288 -1.04 13.95 9.96
CA LYS A 288 -2.09 12.91 9.94
C LYS A 288 -3.32 13.28 9.10
N ARG A 289 -3.11 13.95 7.95
CA ARG A 289 -4.19 14.39 7.06
C ARG A 289 -4.51 13.31 6.03
N ARG A 290 -5.77 13.20 5.67
CA ARG A 290 -6.21 12.35 4.55
C ARG A 290 -6.15 13.13 3.24
N SER A 291 -5.66 12.49 2.21
CA SER A 291 -5.59 13.04 0.86
C SER A 291 -6.94 12.95 0.14
N ASN A 292 -7.23 13.94 -0.69
CA ASN A 292 -8.35 13.86 -1.61
C ASN A 292 -7.92 13.14 -2.89
N VAL A 293 -8.11 11.84 -2.91
CA VAL A 293 -7.67 10.93 -3.98
C VAL A 293 -8.21 11.34 -5.36
N ASN A 294 -9.48 11.75 -5.43
CA ASN A 294 -10.08 12.16 -6.70
C ASN A 294 -9.45 13.45 -7.25
N LYS A 295 -9.06 14.36 -6.35
CA LYS A 295 -8.31 15.56 -6.73
C LYS A 295 -6.91 15.23 -7.21
N ASP A 296 -6.26 14.22 -6.59
CA ASP A 296 -4.96 13.73 -7.04
C ASP A 296 -5.03 13.07 -8.42
N LEU A 297 -6.02 12.21 -8.68
CA LEU A 297 -6.21 11.62 -10.02
C LEU A 297 -6.33 12.67 -11.10
N ARG A 298 -7.08 13.77 -10.84
CA ARG A 298 -7.17 14.91 -11.80
C ARG A 298 -5.82 15.59 -12.00
N ALA A 299 -5.10 15.84 -10.92
CA ALA A 299 -3.78 16.47 -10.99
C ALA A 299 -2.75 15.59 -11.70
N LEU A 300 -2.73 14.29 -11.43
CA LEU A 300 -1.86 13.31 -12.09
C LEU A 300 -2.21 13.16 -13.57
N GLY A 301 -3.51 13.18 -13.91
CA GLY A 301 -3.95 13.19 -15.30
C GLY A 301 -3.43 14.41 -16.06
N LEU A 302 -3.60 15.62 -15.50
CA LEU A 302 -3.05 16.86 -16.07
C LEU A 302 -1.52 16.80 -16.15
N ALA A 303 -0.85 16.28 -15.12
CA ALA A 303 0.60 16.14 -15.11
C ALA A 303 1.09 15.19 -16.22
N SER A 304 0.40 14.08 -16.44
CA SER A 304 0.71 13.11 -17.51
C SER A 304 0.50 13.73 -18.90
N ILE A 305 -0.57 14.52 -19.08
CA ILE A 305 -0.79 15.26 -20.35
C ILE A 305 0.37 16.21 -20.61
N VAL A 306 0.71 17.05 -19.63
CA VAL A 306 1.83 18.01 -19.76
C VAL A 306 3.15 17.27 -20.01
N SER A 307 3.40 16.20 -19.26
CA SER A 307 4.59 15.36 -19.41
C SER A 307 4.70 14.77 -20.82
N GLY A 308 3.62 14.17 -21.35
CA GLY A 308 3.58 13.57 -22.68
C GLY A 308 3.84 14.58 -23.80
N PHE A 309 3.31 15.81 -23.70
CA PHE A 309 3.59 16.88 -24.67
C PHE A 309 5.04 17.36 -24.62
N LEU A 310 5.69 17.30 -23.46
CA LEU A 310 7.10 17.67 -23.28
C LEU A 310 8.09 16.52 -23.53
N GLY A 311 7.60 15.35 -23.98
CA GLY A 311 8.44 14.18 -24.18
C GLY A 311 8.75 13.41 -22.89
N GLY A 312 7.99 13.60 -21.83
CA GLY A 312 8.15 12.90 -20.55
C GLY A 312 7.32 11.63 -20.44
N LEU A 313 7.74 10.74 -19.52
CA LEU A 313 7.00 9.54 -19.19
C LEU A 313 5.71 9.85 -18.44
N ASN A 314 4.88 8.82 -18.20
CA ASN A 314 3.66 8.94 -17.41
C ASN A 314 3.98 9.32 -15.95
N VAL A 315 3.09 10.11 -15.35
CA VAL A 315 3.23 10.65 -14.00
C VAL A 315 2.30 9.93 -13.04
N VAL A 316 2.87 9.43 -11.94
CA VAL A 316 2.15 8.79 -10.84
C VAL A 316 2.65 9.31 -9.49
N THR A 317 1.94 9.01 -8.42
CA THR A 317 2.46 9.21 -7.05
C THR A 317 3.42 8.09 -6.69
N VAL A 318 4.61 8.43 -6.15
CA VAL A 318 5.67 7.47 -5.85
C VAL A 318 5.94 7.35 -4.35
N ILE A 319 5.67 6.16 -3.76
CA ILE A 319 5.85 5.91 -2.32
C ILE A 319 7.28 6.21 -1.85
N ALA A 320 8.28 5.67 -2.54
CA ALA A 320 9.68 5.76 -2.11
C ALA A 320 10.17 7.21 -1.98
N ARG A 321 9.86 8.05 -2.98
CA ARG A 321 10.20 9.48 -2.95
C ARG A 321 9.40 10.24 -1.91
N SER A 322 8.11 9.93 -1.77
CA SER A 322 7.22 10.55 -0.78
C SER A 322 7.63 10.20 0.66
N SER A 323 8.10 8.98 0.90
CA SER A 323 8.64 8.55 2.19
C SER A 323 9.89 9.34 2.56
N VAL A 324 10.80 9.54 1.60
CA VAL A 324 11.98 10.40 1.83
C VAL A 324 11.57 11.85 2.09
N ASN A 325 10.57 12.35 1.37
CA ASN A 325 10.02 13.69 1.59
C ASN A 325 9.53 13.89 3.03
N THR A 326 8.72 12.96 3.53
CA THR A 326 8.19 13.01 4.90
C THR A 326 9.29 12.84 5.96
N ASN A 327 10.22 11.92 5.75
CA ASN A 327 11.34 11.68 6.67
C ASN A 327 12.31 12.88 6.78
N ASN A 328 12.36 13.73 5.74
CA ASN A 328 13.13 14.97 5.74
C ASN A 328 12.31 16.21 6.14
N GLY A 329 11.17 16.00 6.78
CA GLY A 329 10.40 17.05 7.43
C GLY A 329 9.42 17.81 6.52
N ALA A 330 9.06 17.27 5.36
CA ALA A 330 8.04 17.89 4.52
C ALA A 330 6.68 17.97 5.25
N THR A 331 6.04 19.10 5.14
CA THR A 331 4.76 19.36 5.82
C THR A 331 3.63 19.73 4.87
N ASN A 332 3.96 20.12 3.63
CA ASN A 332 2.98 20.52 2.64
C ASN A 332 3.49 20.33 1.19
N ARG A 333 2.63 20.55 0.21
CA ARG A 333 2.87 20.33 -1.22
C ARG A 333 3.99 21.18 -1.82
N SER A 334 4.46 22.23 -1.15
CA SER A 334 5.54 23.07 -1.68
C SER A 334 6.86 22.27 -1.82
N ALA A 335 7.05 21.21 -1.03
CA ALA A 335 8.19 20.31 -1.20
C ALA A 335 8.22 19.68 -2.60
N ASN A 336 7.07 19.31 -3.18
CA ASN A 336 6.96 18.77 -4.52
C ASN A 336 7.30 19.82 -5.61
N PHE A 337 6.93 21.09 -5.38
CA PHE A 337 7.36 22.19 -6.23
C PHE A 337 8.89 22.37 -6.20
N PHE A 338 9.48 22.45 -5.01
CA PHE A 338 10.94 22.62 -4.87
C PHE A 338 11.71 21.42 -5.44
N HIS A 339 11.19 20.21 -5.26
CA HIS A 339 11.74 19.02 -5.91
C HIS A 339 11.86 19.21 -7.43
N SER A 340 10.82 19.70 -8.09
CA SER A 340 10.82 19.97 -9.53
C SER A 340 11.77 21.10 -9.90
N ALA A 341 11.79 22.17 -9.13
CA ALA A 341 12.68 23.30 -9.35
C ALA A 341 14.16 22.90 -9.28
N PHE A 342 14.53 22.08 -8.27
CA PHE A 342 15.88 21.55 -8.17
C PHE A 342 16.24 20.58 -9.30
N LEU A 343 15.30 19.76 -9.77
CA LEU A 343 15.56 18.90 -10.94
C LEU A 343 15.84 19.72 -12.20
N VAL A 344 15.07 20.78 -12.45
CA VAL A 344 15.34 21.70 -13.56
C VAL A 344 16.73 22.34 -13.40
N LEU A 345 17.05 22.81 -12.20
CA LEU A 345 18.34 23.40 -11.89
C LEU A 345 19.49 22.40 -12.14
N PHE A 346 19.34 21.14 -11.71
CA PHE A 346 20.35 20.11 -11.94
C PHE A 346 20.56 19.82 -13.43
N VAL A 347 19.48 19.70 -14.21
CA VAL A 347 19.60 19.47 -15.66
C VAL A 347 20.29 20.63 -16.35
N LEU A 348 19.96 21.87 -15.99
CA LEU A 348 20.55 23.05 -16.60
C LEU A 348 22.01 23.28 -16.20
N LEU A 349 22.37 23.07 -14.94
CA LEU A 349 23.71 23.36 -14.42
C LEU A 349 24.66 22.16 -14.51
N LEU A 350 24.14 20.94 -14.34
CA LEU A 350 24.95 19.72 -14.26
C LEU A 350 24.79 18.82 -15.50
N GLY A 351 24.33 19.35 -16.62
CA GLY A 351 24.12 18.57 -17.85
C GLY A 351 25.36 17.79 -18.31
N LYS A 352 26.57 18.39 -18.22
CA LYS A 352 27.84 17.71 -18.53
C LYS A 352 28.15 16.57 -17.55
N GLN A 353 27.88 16.78 -16.25
CA GLN A 353 28.07 15.77 -15.20
C GLN A 353 27.10 14.61 -15.34
N ILE A 354 25.85 14.89 -15.72
CA ILE A 354 24.85 13.85 -15.98
C ILE A 354 25.30 12.94 -17.13
N GLN A 355 25.91 13.49 -18.19
CA GLN A 355 26.46 12.69 -19.30
C GLN A 355 27.65 11.80 -18.90
N MET A 356 28.29 12.09 -17.76
CA MET A 356 29.38 11.27 -17.21
C MET A 356 28.86 10.08 -16.38
N ILE A 357 27.58 9.94 -16.19
CA ILE A 357 26.99 8.83 -15.42
C ILE A 357 26.92 7.60 -16.34
N PRO A 358 27.54 6.47 -15.97
CA PRO A 358 27.42 5.23 -16.72
C PRO A 358 26.04 4.58 -16.56
N LEU A 359 25.53 4.01 -17.64
CA LEU A 359 24.25 3.26 -17.61
C LEU A 359 24.31 2.06 -16.66
N THR A 360 25.50 1.46 -16.50
CA THR A 360 25.73 0.34 -15.57
C THR A 360 25.46 0.72 -14.11
N SER A 361 25.83 1.93 -13.69
CA SER A 361 25.55 2.44 -12.35
C SER A 361 24.06 2.72 -12.13
N LEU A 362 23.37 3.27 -13.14
CA LEU A 362 21.90 3.45 -13.07
C LEU A 362 21.17 2.12 -13.07
N ALA A 363 21.62 1.15 -13.87
CA ALA A 363 21.08 -0.20 -13.88
C ALA A 363 21.24 -0.88 -12.52
N ALA A 364 22.36 -0.70 -11.81
CA ALA A 364 22.56 -1.20 -10.46
C ALA A 364 21.50 -0.63 -9.46
N ILE A 365 21.18 0.66 -9.58
CA ILE A 365 20.12 1.29 -8.76
C ILE A 365 18.75 0.65 -9.06
N LEU A 366 18.48 0.34 -10.33
CA LEU A 366 17.22 -0.30 -10.73
C LEU A 366 17.17 -1.78 -10.34
N VAL A 367 18.26 -2.53 -10.43
CA VAL A 367 18.37 -3.91 -9.91
C VAL A 367 18.06 -3.93 -8.42
N TYR A 368 18.64 -3.02 -7.64
CA TYR A 368 18.36 -2.89 -6.22
C TYR A 368 16.88 -2.54 -5.93
N THR A 369 16.27 -1.68 -6.76
CA THR A 369 14.85 -1.33 -6.64
C THR A 369 13.96 -2.52 -6.98
N GLY A 370 14.27 -3.25 -8.05
CA GLY A 370 13.58 -4.48 -8.45
C GLY A 370 13.64 -5.56 -7.36
N TYR A 371 14.82 -5.75 -6.77
CA TYR A 371 14.99 -6.64 -5.61
C TYR A 371 14.09 -6.26 -4.43
N LYS A 372 14.00 -4.96 -4.10
CA LYS A 372 13.11 -4.50 -3.01
C LYS A 372 11.63 -4.79 -3.28
N LEU A 373 11.18 -4.65 -4.52
CA LEU A 373 9.80 -4.96 -4.90
C LEU A 373 9.51 -6.46 -4.83
N ALA A 374 10.47 -7.29 -5.25
CA ALA A 374 10.37 -8.75 -5.28
C ALA A 374 11.04 -9.43 -4.06
N SER A 375 11.23 -8.70 -2.96
CA SER A 375 11.94 -9.21 -1.77
C SER A 375 11.36 -10.53 -1.27
N PRO A 376 12.20 -11.54 -0.99
CA PRO A 376 11.78 -12.79 -0.35
C PRO A 376 11.02 -12.58 0.97
N ASP A 377 11.35 -11.54 1.73
CA ASP A 377 10.66 -11.19 2.97
C ASP A 377 9.19 -10.86 2.74
N ASN A 378 8.83 -10.25 1.60
CA ASN A 378 7.45 -9.99 1.22
C ASN A 378 6.68 -11.29 0.99
N PHE A 379 7.30 -12.26 0.30
CA PHE A 379 6.71 -13.58 0.07
C PHE A 379 6.51 -14.32 1.40
N LEU A 380 7.53 -14.36 2.26
CA LEU A 380 7.45 -15.01 3.57
C LEU A 380 6.37 -14.38 4.46
N ARG A 381 6.23 -13.07 4.41
CA ARG A 381 5.16 -12.35 5.13
C ARG A 381 3.78 -12.79 4.65
N ILE A 382 3.58 -12.89 3.34
CA ILE A 382 2.30 -13.32 2.74
C ILE A 382 2.01 -14.78 3.10
N TYR A 383 3.02 -15.65 3.03
CA TYR A 383 2.89 -17.05 3.42
C TYR A 383 2.45 -17.23 4.88
N LYS A 384 2.97 -16.39 5.79
CA LYS A 384 2.55 -16.39 7.21
C LYS A 384 1.10 -15.94 7.42
N ILE A 385 0.54 -15.14 6.51
CA ILE A 385 -0.86 -14.72 6.58
C ILE A 385 -1.79 -15.89 6.31
N GLY A 386 -1.47 -16.72 5.30
CA GLY A 386 -2.21 -17.91 4.96
C GLY A 386 -1.74 -18.54 3.66
N PRO A 387 -1.86 -19.88 3.51
CA PRO A 387 -1.45 -20.58 2.30
C PRO A 387 -2.26 -20.15 1.07
N GLU A 388 -3.54 -19.78 1.27
CA GLU A 388 -4.40 -19.26 0.22
C GLU A 388 -3.88 -17.91 -0.30
N GLN A 389 -3.33 -17.06 0.58
CA GLN A 389 -2.74 -15.78 0.19
C GLN A 389 -1.43 -16.00 -0.56
N ALA A 390 -0.60 -16.94 -0.12
CA ALA A 390 0.61 -17.33 -0.85
C ALA A 390 0.29 -17.88 -2.25
N PHE A 391 -0.79 -18.64 -2.39
CA PHE A 391 -1.26 -19.15 -3.68
C PHE A 391 -1.70 -18.01 -4.61
N ILE A 392 -2.54 -17.08 -4.13
CA ILE A 392 -3.00 -15.92 -4.90
C ILE A 392 -1.81 -15.06 -5.35
N PHE A 393 -0.87 -14.79 -4.44
CA PHE A 393 0.36 -14.07 -4.74
C PHE A 393 1.15 -14.75 -5.85
N THR A 394 1.43 -16.04 -5.70
CA THR A 394 2.26 -16.81 -6.63
C THR A 394 1.62 -16.91 -8.00
N ILE A 395 0.31 -17.20 -8.08
CA ILE A 395 -0.38 -17.31 -9.37
C ILE A 395 -0.44 -15.96 -10.09
N THR A 396 -0.63 -14.86 -9.36
CA THR A 396 -0.60 -13.51 -9.93
C THR A 396 0.80 -13.16 -10.44
N LEU A 397 1.84 -13.46 -9.66
CA LEU A 397 3.23 -13.25 -10.04
C LEU A 397 3.57 -14.03 -11.31
N VAL A 398 3.33 -15.33 -11.32
CA VAL A 398 3.68 -16.23 -12.45
C VAL A 398 2.89 -15.84 -13.71
N SER A 399 1.59 -15.63 -13.60
CA SER A 399 0.77 -15.23 -14.75
C SER A 399 1.20 -13.86 -15.31
N THR A 400 1.62 -12.93 -14.46
CA THR A 400 2.16 -11.61 -14.89
C THR A 400 3.46 -11.79 -15.66
N LEU A 401 4.38 -12.63 -15.19
CA LEU A 401 5.67 -12.88 -15.85
C LEU A 401 5.53 -13.61 -17.19
N LEU A 402 4.58 -14.53 -17.28
CA LEU A 402 4.35 -15.34 -18.48
C LEU A 402 3.55 -14.62 -19.56
N THR A 403 2.76 -13.61 -19.20
CA THR A 403 1.86 -12.93 -20.16
C THR A 403 2.10 -11.41 -20.15
N ASN A 404 1.28 -10.71 -19.41
CA ASN A 404 1.41 -9.27 -19.21
C ASN A 404 0.72 -8.87 -17.89
N LEU A 405 0.95 -7.64 -17.51
CA LEU A 405 0.55 -7.10 -16.21
C LEU A 405 -0.98 -7.06 -16.01
N ILE A 406 -1.74 -6.75 -17.07
CA ILE A 406 -3.21 -6.71 -17.00
C ILE A 406 -3.77 -8.11 -16.82
N PHE A 407 -3.31 -9.05 -17.64
CA PHE A 407 -3.78 -10.44 -17.57
C PHE A 407 -3.42 -11.05 -16.21
N GLY A 408 -2.20 -10.79 -15.71
CA GLY A 408 -1.78 -11.25 -14.38
C GLY A 408 -2.68 -10.76 -13.27
N ILE A 409 -3.07 -9.48 -13.27
CA ILE A 409 -3.97 -8.93 -12.23
C ILE A 409 -5.39 -9.49 -12.35
N ILE A 410 -5.89 -9.68 -13.58
CA ILE A 410 -7.21 -10.33 -13.82
C ILE A 410 -7.20 -11.75 -13.27
N VAL A 411 -6.15 -12.52 -13.56
CA VAL A 411 -5.96 -13.87 -13.01
C VAL A 411 -5.93 -13.82 -11.49
N GLY A 412 -5.17 -12.89 -10.89
CA GLY A 412 -5.13 -12.69 -9.45
C GLY A 412 -6.50 -12.41 -8.82
N ILE A 413 -7.30 -11.55 -9.44
CA ILE A 413 -8.67 -11.24 -8.99
C ILE A 413 -9.58 -12.47 -9.10
N VAL A 414 -9.53 -13.17 -10.24
CA VAL A 414 -10.34 -14.38 -10.48
C VAL A 414 -9.98 -15.47 -9.47
N PHE A 415 -8.70 -15.73 -9.24
CA PHE A 415 -8.28 -16.73 -8.26
C PHE A 415 -8.58 -16.32 -6.84
N THR A 416 -8.50 -15.03 -6.49
CA THR A 416 -8.98 -14.54 -5.19
C THR A 416 -10.47 -14.82 -5.02
N PHE A 417 -11.27 -14.53 -6.04
CA PHE A 417 -12.70 -14.81 -6.04
C PHE A 417 -12.99 -16.30 -5.88
N LEU A 418 -12.32 -17.17 -6.67
CA LEU A 418 -12.47 -18.62 -6.59
C LEU A 418 -12.06 -19.14 -5.20
N THR A 419 -10.94 -18.67 -4.65
CA THR A 419 -10.49 -19.05 -3.31
C THR A 419 -11.53 -18.67 -2.25
N HIS A 420 -12.10 -17.47 -2.33
CA HIS A 420 -13.16 -17.06 -1.41
C HIS A 420 -14.43 -17.89 -1.57
N LEU A 421 -14.75 -18.30 -2.81
CA LEU A 421 -15.86 -19.17 -3.10
C LEU A 421 -15.70 -20.55 -2.45
N PHE A 422 -14.50 -21.15 -2.55
CA PHE A 422 -14.18 -22.42 -1.90
C PHE A 422 -14.13 -22.32 -0.37
N LEU A 423 -13.66 -21.20 0.15
CA LEU A 423 -13.59 -20.98 1.59
C LEU A 423 -14.96 -20.66 2.21
N SER A 424 -15.88 -20.11 1.43
CA SER A 424 -17.25 -19.81 1.84
C SER A 424 -18.10 -21.09 1.77
N LYS A 425 -18.64 -21.54 2.90
CA LYS A 425 -19.42 -22.80 2.98
C LYS A 425 -20.73 -22.76 2.19
N ASN A 426 -21.16 -21.60 1.72
CA ASN A 426 -22.48 -21.41 1.12
C ASN A 426 -22.38 -20.60 -0.18
N LEU A 427 -22.13 -21.30 -1.30
CA LEU A 427 -22.00 -20.76 -2.66
C LEU A 427 -23.13 -19.80 -3.02
N LEU A 428 -24.36 -20.16 -2.67
CA LEU A 428 -25.55 -19.41 -3.05
C LEU A 428 -25.68 -18.10 -2.24
N ILE A 429 -25.35 -18.15 -0.95
CA ILE A 429 -25.34 -16.97 -0.09
C ILE A 429 -24.20 -16.03 -0.52
N PHE A 430 -23.04 -16.56 -0.87
CA PHE A 430 -21.91 -15.81 -1.34
C PHE A 430 -22.25 -15.00 -2.61
N THR A 431 -22.72 -15.66 -3.65
CA THR A 431 -23.03 -15.03 -4.94
C THR A 431 -24.20 -14.03 -4.85
N LEU A 432 -25.23 -14.33 -4.06
CA LEU A 432 -26.38 -13.45 -3.87
C LEU A 432 -26.04 -12.20 -3.04
N ASN A 433 -25.07 -12.28 -2.13
CA ASN A 433 -24.73 -11.19 -1.21
C ASN A 433 -23.57 -10.31 -1.67
N ILE A 434 -22.82 -10.68 -2.72
CA ILE A 434 -21.74 -9.84 -3.27
C ILE A 434 -22.23 -8.41 -3.57
N PHE A 435 -23.43 -8.29 -4.14
CA PHE A 435 -23.98 -7.00 -4.58
C PHE A 435 -25.00 -6.41 -3.62
N LYS A 436 -25.45 -7.14 -2.60
CA LYS A 436 -26.42 -6.63 -1.65
C LYS A 436 -25.77 -5.72 -0.59
N PRO A 437 -26.47 -4.68 -0.11
CA PRO A 437 -26.02 -3.90 1.03
C PRO A 437 -26.02 -4.79 2.28
N ASN A 438 -24.82 -4.96 2.85
CA ASN A 438 -24.59 -5.80 4.02
C ASN A 438 -24.06 -5.01 5.23
N VAL A 439 -24.07 -3.68 5.15
CA VAL A 439 -23.53 -2.80 6.19
C VAL A 439 -24.62 -1.82 6.62
N LEU A 440 -24.95 -1.87 7.89
CA LEU A 440 -25.85 -0.92 8.56
C LEU A 440 -25.01 -0.05 9.51
N MET A 441 -25.29 1.24 9.57
CA MET A 441 -24.66 2.16 10.49
C MET A 441 -25.72 3.01 11.16
N TYR A 442 -25.62 3.14 12.47
CA TYR A 442 -26.41 4.07 13.27
C TYR A 442 -25.53 4.70 14.34
N GLN A 443 -25.94 5.85 14.83
CA GLN A 443 -25.32 6.51 15.97
C GLN A 443 -26.30 6.37 17.15
N GLU A 444 -25.79 5.99 18.28
CA GLU A 444 -26.56 5.86 19.50
C GLU A 444 -26.79 7.24 20.12
N ASP A 445 -28.06 7.59 20.36
CA ASP A 445 -28.43 8.95 20.82
C ASP A 445 -27.90 9.26 22.23
N GLN A 446 -27.73 8.24 23.09
CA GLN A 446 -27.31 8.43 24.48
C GLN A 446 -25.82 8.55 24.66
N THR A 447 -25.05 7.75 23.96
CA THR A 447 -23.59 7.66 24.10
C THR A 447 -22.84 8.42 23.02
N GLY A 448 -23.50 8.72 21.90
CA GLY A 448 -22.88 9.28 20.72
C GLY A 448 -22.00 8.31 19.93
N ASN A 449 -21.91 7.04 20.37
CA ASN A 449 -21.13 6.01 19.72
C ASN A 449 -21.69 5.62 18.35
N TYR A 450 -20.80 5.33 17.41
CA TYR A 450 -21.17 4.83 16.09
C TYR A 450 -21.10 3.32 16.05
N TYR A 451 -22.23 2.69 15.73
CA TYR A 451 -22.31 1.25 15.52
C TYR A 451 -22.39 0.92 14.04
N VAL A 452 -21.51 0.03 13.58
CA VAL A 452 -21.48 -0.43 12.19
C VAL A 452 -21.60 -1.94 12.18
N SER A 453 -22.79 -2.45 11.86
CA SER A 453 -23.04 -3.90 11.76
C SER A 453 -22.79 -4.41 10.34
N VAL A 454 -21.98 -5.46 10.23
CA VAL A 454 -21.63 -6.13 8.97
C VAL A 454 -22.29 -7.50 8.96
N LYS A 455 -23.05 -7.81 7.89
CA LYS A 455 -23.81 -9.06 7.77
C LYS A 455 -23.29 -9.95 6.65
N ASN A 456 -23.45 -11.24 6.82
CA ASN A 456 -23.20 -12.32 5.87
C ASN A 456 -21.74 -12.46 5.42
N PHE A 457 -21.20 -11.47 4.70
CA PHE A 457 -19.94 -11.61 3.98
C PHE A 457 -19.26 -10.26 3.83
N CYS A 458 -17.96 -10.19 4.17
CA CYS A 458 -17.14 -9.01 3.99
C CYS A 458 -15.81 -9.37 3.31
N SER A 459 -15.67 -8.98 2.05
CA SER A 459 -14.45 -9.20 1.27
C SER A 459 -14.06 -7.96 0.49
N PHE A 460 -12.92 -8.02 -0.20
CA PHE A 460 -12.46 -6.93 -1.05
C PHE A 460 -13.55 -6.42 -2.02
N LEU A 461 -14.46 -7.28 -2.49
CA LEU A 461 -15.53 -6.90 -3.43
C LEU A 461 -16.58 -5.96 -2.83
N ASN A 462 -16.87 -6.08 -1.55
CA ASN A 462 -17.88 -5.27 -0.87
C ASN A 462 -17.32 -4.40 0.27
N PHE A 463 -16.02 -4.49 0.54
CA PHE A 463 -15.33 -3.68 1.56
C PHE A 463 -15.51 -2.18 1.33
N TYR A 464 -15.60 -1.75 0.08
CA TYR A 464 -15.93 -0.37 -0.28
C TYR A 464 -17.18 0.18 0.45
N ARG A 465 -18.19 -0.68 0.65
CA ARG A 465 -19.43 -0.27 1.34
C ARG A 465 -19.21 -0.02 2.83
N LEU A 466 -18.47 -0.92 3.48
CA LEU A 466 -18.06 -0.75 4.87
C LEU A 466 -17.21 0.52 5.02
N LYS A 467 -16.22 0.67 4.16
CA LYS A 467 -15.34 1.83 4.15
C LYS A 467 -16.10 3.14 3.97
N LYS A 468 -17.06 3.21 3.03
CA LYS A 468 -17.90 4.39 2.81
C LYS A 468 -18.68 4.81 4.08
N LYS A 469 -19.06 3.86 4.93
CA LYS A 469 -19.70 4.12 6.21
C LYS A 469 -18.68 4.57 7.26
N LEU A 470 -17.56 3.87 7.38
CA LEU A 470 -16.49 4.22 8.32
C LEU A 470 -15.90 5.61 8.03
N ASP A 471 -15.76 5.99 6.76
CA ASP A 471 -15.27 7.32 6.36
C ASP A 471 -16.22 8.47 6.74
N GLN A 472 -17.47 8.19 7.10
CA GLN A 472 -18.44 9.18 7.60
C GLN A 472 -18.27 9.44 9.10
N ILE A 473 -17.62 8.53 9.83
CA ILE A 473 -17.41 8.65 11.27
C ILE A 473 -16.18 9.54 11.52
N PRO A 474 -16.30 10.59 12.36
CA PRO A 474 -15.14 11.37 12.76
C PRO A 474 -14.13 10.50 13.52
N GLU A 475 -12.85 10.58 13.17
CA GLU A 475 -11.82 9.70 13.73
C GLU A 475 -11.46 10.01 15.19
N ASN A 476 -12.04 11.03 15.79
CA ASN A 476 -11.94 11.38 17.23
C ASN A 476 -13.12 10.82 18.05
N GLU A 477 -14.07 10.17 17.41
CA GLU A 477 -15.24 9.56 18.04
C GLU A 477 -15.00 8.07 18.32
N HIS A 478 -16.00 7.43 18.92
CA HIS A 478 -15.99 6.00 19.18
C HIS A 478 -16.77 5.25 18.10
N ALA A 479 -16.10 4.37 17.37
CA ALA A 479 -16.66 3.51 16.34
C ALA A 479 -16.57 2.04 16.74
N ILE A 480 -17.69 1.36 16.73
CA ILE A 480 -17.81 -0.07 17.05
C ILE A 480 -18.25 -0.79 15.77
N VAL A 481 -17.42 -1.71 15.27
CA VAL A 481 -17.71 -2.49 14.06
C VAL A 481 -18.02 -3.93 14.46
N ASP A 482 -19.25 -4.35 14.22
CA ASP A 482 -19.76 -5.65 14.63
C ASP A 482 -19.81 -6.64 13.46
N PHE A 483 -19.03 -7.72 13.58
CA PHE A 483 -18.98 -8.84 12.64
C PHE A 483 -19.71 -10.09 13.15
N SER A 484 -20.48 -10.00 14.23
CA SER A 484 -21.17 -11.17 14.83
C SER A 484 -22.12 -11.86 13.85
N LEU A 485 -22.66 -11.13 12.87
CA LEU A 485 -23.54 -11.64 11.82
C LEU A 485 -22.83 -11.86 10.49
N CYS A 486 -21.50 -11.80 10.46
CA CYS A 486 -20.70 -11.97 9.27
C CYS A 486 -20.11 -13.39 9.24
N ASP A 487 -20.34 -14.14 8.17
CA ASP A 487 -19.85 -15.52 8.04
C ASP A 487 -18.41 -15.63 7.57
N PHE A 488 -17.93 -14.59 6.88
CA PHE A 488 -16.63 -14.58 6.25
C PHE A 488 -16.04 -13.17 6.18
N VAL A 489 -14.79 -13.03 6.61
CA VAL A 489 -14.01 -11.78 6.51
C VAL A 489 -12.67 -12.09 5.87
N ASP A 490 -12.37 -11.44 4.74
CA ASP A 490 -11.12 -11.68 4.02
C ASP A 490 -9.91 -10.90 4.57
N HIS A 491 -8.73 -11.27 4.09
CA HIS A 491 -7.46 -10.63 4.43
C HIS A 491 -7.46 -9.11 4.15
N THR A 492 -7.98 -8.68 3.00
CA THR A 492 -8.00 -7.26 2.61
C THR A 492 -8.84 -6.41 3.58
N VAL A 493 -9.95 -6.98 4.05
CA VAL A 493 -10.80 -6.34 5.06
C VAL A 493 -10.07 -6.26 6.40
N MET A 494 -9.44 -7.36 6.84
CA MET A 494 -8.69 -7.38 8.11
C MET A 494 -7.55 -6.35 8.14
N GLU A 495 -6.81 -6.22 7.03
CA GLU A 495 -5.77 -5.19 6.88
C GLU A 495 -6.39 -3.78 6.93
N GLY A 496 -7.50 -3.57 6.22
CA GLY A 496 -8.22 -2.30 6.21
C GLY A 496 -8.77 -1.89 7.58
N LEU A 497 -9.31 -2.83 8.36
CA LEU A 497 -9.76 -2.57 9.73
C LEU A 497 -8.61 -2.14 10.65
N ASN A 498 -7.46 -2.78 10.53
CA ASN A 498 -6.26 -2.37 11.28
C ASN A 498 -5.79 -0.96 10.91
N ASP A 499 -5.95 -0.56 9.64
CA ASP A 499 -5.64 0.81 9.20
C ASP A 499 -6.60 1.83 9.84
N TYR A 500 -7.90 1.51 9.95
CA TYR A 500 -8.87 2.34 10.66
C TYR A 500 -8.56 2.42 12.15
N HIS A 501 -8.28 1.29 12.81
CA HIS A 501 -7.90 1.25 14.22
C HIS A 501 -6.74 2.21 14.52
N ARG A 502 -5.65 2.10 13.74
CA ARG A 502 -4.50 3.02 13.85
C ARG A 502 -4.85 4.49 13.56
N SER A 503 -5.79 4.73 12.65
CA SER A 503 -6.19 6.10 12.29
C SER A 503 -6.97 6.76 13.44
N PHE A 504 -7.90 6.03 14.06
CA PHE A 504 -8.66 6.50 15.21
C PHE A 504 -7.76 6.72 16.44
N GLU A 505 -6.89 5.75 16.78
CA GLU A 505 -5.92 5.91 17.88
C GLU A 505 -5.06 7.17 17.72
N ARG A 506 -4.58 7.45 16.51
CA ARG A 506 -3.77 8.64 16.22
C ARG A 506 -4.51 9.96 16.49
N LYS A 507 -5.83 9.97 16.39
CA LYS A 507 -6.69 11.15 16.63
C LYS A 507 -7.42 11.10 17.98
N GLN A 508 -6.99 10.20 18.87
CA GLN A 508 -7.57 10.00 20.19
C GLN A 508 -9.02 9.50 20.18
N GLY A 509 -9.47 8.91 19.08
CA GLY A 509 -10.72 8.18 18.99
C GLY A 509 -10.55 6.71 19.36
N ILE A 510 -11.66 6.01 19.50
CA ILE A 510 -11.68 4.59 19.82
C ILE A 510 -12.27 3.83 18.62
N PHE A 511 -11.60 2.78 18.19
CA PHE A 511 -12.09 1.90 17.13
C PHE A 511 -12.08 0.45 17.63
N GLU A 512 -13.26 -0.10 17.84
CA GLU A 512 -13.42 -1.47 18.34
C GLU A 512 -14.00 -2.37 17.24
N THR A 513 -13.52 -3.60 17.19
CA THR A 513 -14.10 -4.66 16.35
C THR A 513 -14.61 -5.76 17.25
N ILE A 514 -15.90 -6.06 17.16
CA ILE A 514 -16.55 -7.11 17.95
C ILE A 514 -17.05 -8.23 17.03
N GLY A 515 -17.23 -9.42 17.59
CA GLY A 515 -17.74 -10.58 16.86
C GLY A 515 -16.68 -11.37 16.07
N LEU A 516 -15.44 -10.87 15.94
CA LEU A 516 -14.35 -11.62 15.29
C LEU A 516 -13.81 -12.75 16.17
N ASP A 517 -14.06 -12.73 17.46
CA ASP A 517 -13.69 -13.76 18.44
C ASP A 517 -14.47 -15.09 18.26
N ILE A 518 -15.65 -15.03 17.63
CA ILE A 518 -16.44 -16.22 17.26
C ILE A 518 -16.08 -16.78 15.88
N HIS A 519 -15.05 -16.23 15.22
CA HIS A 519 -14.56 -16.70 13.94
C HIS A 519 -13.30 -17.55 14.13
N ALA A 520 -13.20 -18.65 13.37
CA ALA A 520 -11.97 -19.39 13.23
C ALA A 520 -11.04 -18.66 12.25
N SER A 521 -9.78 -18.53 12.61
CA SER A 521 -8.72 -18.07 11.71
C SER A 521 -8.05 -19.25 11.01
N GLU A 522 -7.61 -19.07 9.77
CA GLU A 522 -6.84 -20.09 9.05
C GLU A 522 -5.40 -20.21 9.61
N THR A 523 -4.84 -19.12 10.12
CA THR A 523 -3.52 -19.07 10.76
C THR A 523 -3.55 -18.15 11.98
N ASP A 524 -2.50 -18.16 12.79
CA ASP A 524 -2.34 -17.27 13.95
C ASP A 524 -2.05 -15.81 13.56
N HIS A 525 -1.91 -15.52 12.27
CA HIS A 525 -1.63 -14.16 11.82
C HIS A 525 -2.86 -13.24 12.01
N PRO A 526 -2.70 -12.01 12.55
CA PRO A 526 -3.83 -11.11 12.83
C PRO A 526 -4.67 -10.77 11.59
N PHE A 527 -4.07 -10.81 10.39
CA PHE A 527 -4.75 -10.53 9.13
C PHE A 527 -5.19 -11.79 8.37
N SER A 528 -5.15 -12.95 9.00
CA SER A 528 -5.67 -14.19 8.43
C SER A 528 -7.17 -14.07 8.14
N VAL A 529 -7.62 -14.80 7.13
CA VAL A 529 -9.05 -14.95 6.81
C VAL A 529 -9.82 -15.46 8.03
N ARG A 530 -10.99 -14.90 8.27
CA ARG A 530 -11.88 -15.25 9.38
C ARG A 530 -13.15 -15.89 8.83
N LYS A 531 -13.55 -17.01 9.42
CA LYS A 531 -14.76 -17.75 9.09
C LYS A 531 -15.61 -17.96 10.33
N SER A 532 -16.92 -17.73 10.23
CA SER A 532 -17.81 -18.04 11.35
C SER A 532 -17.74 -19.52 11.70
N ILE A 533 -17.62 -19.80 12.98
CA ILE A 533 -17.73 -21.17 13.48
C ILE A 533 -19.21 -21.56 13.41
N PRO A 534 -19.58 -22.69 12.76
CA PRO A 534 -20.98 -23.11 12.69
C PRO A 534 -21.58 -23.24 14.09
N LEU A 535 -22.81 -22.77 14.27
CA LEU A 535 -23.53 -22.81 15.54
C LEU A 535 -23.52 -24.22 16.15
N ASN A 536 -23.61 -25.26 15.30
CA ASN A 536 -23.50 -26.67 15.70
C ASN A 536 -22.12 -27.06 16.23
N ALA A 537 -21.05 -26.36 15.84
CA ALA A 537 -19.70 -26.56 16.38
C ALA A 537 -19.49 -25.72 17.65
N LEU A 538 -20.21 -24.62 17.82
CA LEU A 538 -20.31 -23.87 19.08
C LEU A 538 -21.19 -24.61 20.10
N ILE A 539 -22.21 -25.32 19.64
CA ILE A 539 -23.14 -26.12 20.48
C ILE A 539 -22.63 -27.54 20.67
N GLY A 540 -22.02 -28.14 19.66
CA GLY A 540 -21.42 -29.47 19.69
C GLY A 540 -19.99 -29.38 20.20
N LEU A 541 -19.84 -29.39 21.50
CA LEU A 541 -18.60 -29.57 22.25
C LEU A 541 -17.62 -30.55 21.57
N ARG A 542 -16.93 -30.12 20.54
CA ARG A 542 -15.67 -30.72 20.18
C ARG A 542 -14.57 -30.01 20.96
N ASN A 543 -13.70 -30.79 21.54
CA ASN A 543 -12.63 -30.46 22.47
C ASN A 543 -11.56 -29.44 22.00
N SER A 544 -11.83 -28.61 21.00
CA SER A 544 -10.96 -27.51 20.59
C SER A 544 -11.51 -26.19 21.11
N LEU A 545 -10.85 -25.68 22.12
CA LEU A 545 -11.08 -24.32 22.62
C LEU A 545 -10.62 -23.31 21.57
N THR A 546 -11.28 -22.14 21.51
CA THR A 546 -10.80 -21.00 20.73
C THR A 546 -9.48 -20.48 21.31
N ASN A 547 -8.68 -19.72 20.54
CA ASN A 547 -7.41 -19.17 21.04
C ASN A 547 -7.64 -18.37 22.34
N ARG A 548 -8.67 -17.50 22.39
CA ARG A 548 -9.07 -16.79 23.62
C ARG A 548 -9.42 -17.73 24.78
N GLN A 549 -10.06 -18.84 24.49
CA GLN A 549 -10.41 -19.83 25.52
C GLN A 549 -9.19 -20.58 26.03
N ASN A 550 -8.21 -20.85 25.14
CA ASN A 550 -6.93 -21.41 25.55
C ASN A 550 -6.13 -20.40 26.40
N ASP A 551 -6.06 -19.14 25.98
CA ASP A 551 -5.40 -18.08 26.75
C ASP A 551 -6.02 -17.93 28.15
N LEU A 552 -7.35 -17.95 28.24
CA LEU A 552 -8.08 -17.88 29.52
C LEU A 552 -7.87 -19.13 30.37
N LYS A 553 -7.75 -20.30 29.76
CA LYS A 553 -7.41 -21.54 30.45
C LYS A 553 -6.00 -21.51 31.00
N ASP A 554 -5.05 -21.02 30.21
CA ASP A 554 -3.65 -20.87 30.62
C ASP A 554 -3.52 -19.82 31.73
N LEU A 555 -4.23 -18.72 31.62
CA LEU A 555 -4.34 -17.71 32.69
C LEU A 555 -4.95 -18.31 33.96
N GLY A 556 -5.99 -19.11 33.83
CA GLY A 556 -6.58 -19.84 34.93
C GLY A 556 -5.57 -20.77 35.63
N GLN A 557 -4.76 -21.49 34.87
CA GLN A 557 -3.69 -22.33 35.42
C GLN A 557 -2.63 -21.51 36.15
N GLN A 558 -2.17 -20.39 35.55
CA GLN A 558 -1.18 -19.50 36.16
C GLN A 558 -1.66 -18.90 37.49
N LEU A 559 -2.95 -18.54 37.56
CA LEU A 559 -3.57 -17.95 38.76
C LEU A 559 -4.10 -19.00 39.75
N ASN A 560 -4.01 -20.27 39.41
CA ASN A 560 -4.61 -21.37 40.17
C ASN A 560 -6.14 -21.21 40.34
N TRP A 561 -6.81 -20.77 39.26
CA TRP A 561 -8.27 -20.62 39.15
C TRP A 561 -8.84 -21.71 38.25
N GLU A 562 -10.07 -22.12 38.54
CA GLU A 562 -10.79 -23.10 37.71
C GLU A 562 -11.36 -22.41 36.47
N TYR A 563 -11.04 -22.93 35.28
CA TYR A 563 -11.61 -22.45 34.02
C TYR A 563 -12.71 -23.40 33.54
N VAL A 564 -13.86 -22.82 33.19
CA VAL A 564 -15.01 -23.53 32.61
C VAL A 564 -15.40 -22.83 31.32
N SER A 565 -15.34 -23.55 30.19
CA SER A 565 -15.59 -22.97 28.86
C SER A 565 -17.05 -22.59 28.60
N LYS A 566 -18.00 -23.28 29.25
CA LYS A 566 -19.45 -23.05 29.12
C LYS A 566 -20.12 -23.05 30.49
N ILE A 567 -21.01 -22.11 30.69
CA ILE A 567 -21.84 -22.03 31.90
C ILE A 567 -23.23 -22.54 31.55
N ASP A 568 -23.83 -23.35 32.43
CA ASP A 568 -25.20 -23.82 32.24
C ASP A 568 -26.20 -22.66 32.08
N ASN A 569 -27.26 -22.88 31.31
CA ASN A 569 -28.21 -21.89 30.79
C ASN A 569 -29.01 -21.09 31.82
N ASN A 570 -28.60 -21.03 33.04
CA ASN A 570 -29.11 -20.10 34.05
C ASN A 570 -28.20 -20.18 35.28
N PRO A 571 -27.18 -19.35 35.42
CA PRO A 571 -26.42 -19.30 36.66
C PRO A 571 -27.40 -18.91 37.77
N LYS A 572 -27.78 -19.88 38.60
CA LYS A 572 -28.69 -19.68 39.74
C LYS A 572 -28.19 -18.46 40.53
N GLY A 573 -29.00 -17.41 40.55
CA GLY A 573 -28.71 -16.17 41.26
C GLY A 573 -28.53 -14.92 40.43
N LEU A 574 -28.31 -14.99 39.09
CA LEU A 574 -28.19 -13.78 38.27
C LEU A 574 -29.54 -13.06 38.08
N SER A 575 -30.66 -13.79 38.06
CA SER A 575 -32.00 -13.20 38.01
C SER A 575 -32.38 -12.38 39.26
N GLN A 576 -31.57 -12.45 40.31
CA GLN A 576 -31.76 -11.63 41.52
C GLN A 576 -31.18 -10.22 41.39
N PHE A 577 -30.40 -9.96 40.36
CA PHE A 577 -29.83 -8.63 40.14
C PHE A 577 -30.75 -7.79 39.27
N LEU A 578 -31.02 -6.57 39.70
CA LEU A 578 -31.86 -5.58 39.00
C LEU A 578 -31.46 -5.43 37.54
N PHE A 579 -30.17 -5.51 37.24
CA PHE A 579 -29.63 -5.43 35.87
C PHE A 579 -30.25 -6.47 34.92
N PHE A 580 -30.61 -7.66 35.41
CA PHE A 580 -31.17 -8.73 34.58
C PHE A 580 -32.70 -8.83 34.66
N GLU A 581 -33.38 -7.95 35.40
CA GLU A 581 -34.84 -8.01 35.60
C GLU A 581 -35.63 -7.88 34.27
N SER A 582 -35.13 -7.05 33.35
CA SER A 582 -35.72 -6.84 32.02
C SER A 582 -35.00 -7.57 30.89
N LYS A 583 -33.99 -8.39 31.21
CA LYS A 583 -33.09 -9.00 30.22
C LYS A 583 -33.20 -10.52 30.21
N VAL A 584 -33.11 -11.10 29.01
CA VAL A 584 -33.12 -12.56 28.86
C VAL A 584 -31.67 -13.03 28.65
N ILE A 585 -31.15 -13.85 29.56
CA ILE A 585 -29.84 -14.45 29.45
C ILE A 585 -29.90 -15.55 28.39
N ASN A 586 -29.11 -15.40 27.32
CA ASN A 586 -29.07 -16.37 26.23
C ASN A 586 -28.12 -17.53 26.56
N TYR A 587 -26.85 -17.22 26.92
CA TYR A 587 -25.85 -18.21 27.34
C TYR A 587 -24.66 -17.54 28.06
N GLY A 588 -23.94 -18.35 28.83
CA GLY A 588 -22.69 -17.92 29.50
C GLY A 588 -21.47 -18.73 29.02
N LEU A 589 -20.34 -18.08 28.92
CA LEU A 589 -19.08 -18.66 28.47
C LEU A 589 -17.90 -18.19 29.34
N ASN A 590 -16.78 -18.89 29.22
CA ASN A 590 -15.46 -18.44 29.71
C ASN A 590 -15.40 -18.09 31.19
N LYS A 591 -15.92 -18.97 32.05
CA LYS A 591 -15.91 -18.73 33.49
C LYS A 591 -14.57 -19.06 34.11
N LEU A 592 -13.99 -18.09 34.78
CA LEU A 592 -12.85 -18.25 35.69
C LEU A 592 -13.36 -18.15 37.13
N LEU A 593 -13.11 -19.18 37.91
CA LEU A 593 -13.58 -19.30 39.29
C LEU A 593 -12.40 -19.32 40.26
N ASN A 594 -12.40 -18.36 41.18
CA ASN A 594 -11.49 -18.36 42.31
C ASN A 594 -12.22 -18.94 43.54
N LYS A 595 -11.92 -20.19 43.89
CA LYS A 595 -12.55 -20.89 45.03
C LYS A 595 -12.16 -20.28 46.39
N LYS A 596 -10.93 -19.72 46.51
CA LYS A 596 -10.44 -19.13 47.77
C LYS A 596 -11.17 -17.84 48.11
N ASN A 597 -11.38 -16.96 47.11
CA ASN A 597 -11.94 -15.63 47.33
C ASN A 597 -13.42 -15.54 46.94
N SER A 598 -14.05 -16.67 46.62
CA SER A 598 -15.47 -16.77 46.28
C SER A 598 -15.96 -15.80 45.19
N PHE A 599 -15.12 -15.51 44.20
CA PHE A 599 -15.52 -14.71 43.06
C PHE A 599 -15.34 -15.46 41.74
N SER A 600 -16.07 -15.06 40.74
CA SER A 600 -15.98 -15.59 39.38
C SER A 600 -16.11 -14.48 38.34
N VAL A 601 -15.34 -14.61 37.27
CA VAL A 601 -15.41 -13.75 36.08
C VAL A 601 -15.94 -14.60 34.93
N PHE A 602 -16.91 -14.11 34.17
CA PHE A 602 -17.48 -14.85 33.05
C PHE A 602 -18.12 -13.93 32.02
N ASP A 603 -18.21 -14.42 30.79
CA ASP A 603 -18.88 -13.73 29.69
C ASP A 603 -20.33 -14.18 29.60
N LEU A 604 -21.27 -13.23 29.49
CA LEU A 604 -22.69 -13.49 29.26
C LEU A 604 -23.14 -12.88 27.95
N SER A 605 -23.97 -13.62 27.22
CA SER A 605 -24.81 -13.09 26.16
C SER A 605 -26.23 -12.97 26.68
N PHE A 606 -26.85 -11.83 26.56
CA PHE A 606 -28.21 -11.55 26.99
C PHE A 606 -28.90 -10.65 25.96
N SER A 607 -30.23 -10.71 25.95
CA SER A 607 -31.08 -9.91 25.08
C SER A 607 -31.84 -8.88 25.89
N GLU A 608 -31.93 -7.67 25.39
CA GLU A 608 -32.75 -6.57 25.93
C GLU A 608 -33.76 -6.11 24.87
N GLY A 609 -34.92 -5.62 25.31
CA GLY A 609 -35.99 -5.18 24.43
C GLY A 609 -36.98 -6.29 24.04
N ALA A 610 -38.06 -5.89 23.33
CA ALA A 610 -39.14 -6.79 22.90
C ALA A 610 -39.37 -6.68 21.38
N PHE A 611 -39.61 -7.81 20.73
CA PHE A 611 -39.94 -7.93 19.31
C PHE A 611 -38.96 -7.24 18.34
N ILE A 612 -39.28 -6.06 17.81
CA ILE A 612 -38.54 -5.35 16.79
C ILE A 612 -37.30 -4.64 17.39
N THR A 613 -37.33 -4.34 18.68
CA THR A 613 -36.26 -3.67 19.42
C THR A 613 -35.38 -4.63 20.23
N LYS A 614 -35.50 -5.95 19.99
CA LYS A 614 -34.67 -6.93 20.67
C LYS A 614 -33.22 -6.83 20.23
N GLU A 615 -32.31 -6.50 21.15
CA GLU A 615 -30.88 -6.47 20.96
C GLU A 615 -30.22 -7.60 21.74
N ASP A 616 -29.27 -8.28 21.08
CA ASP A 616 -28.40 -9.29 21.70
C ASP A 616 -27.08 -8.65 22.09
N LEU A 617 -26.82 -8.59 23.39
CA LEU A 617 -25.67 -7.96 23.99
C LEU A 617 -24.72 -9.00 24.59
N LYS A 618 -23.43 -8.67 24.68
CA LYS A 618 -22.43 -9.49 25.38
C LYS A 618 -21.62 -8.61 26.31
N ALA A 619 -21.42 -9.09 27.54
CA ALA A 619 -20.56 -8.42 28.50
C ALA A 619 -19.85 -9.42 29.42
N THR A 620 -18.71 -8.98 29.95
CA THR A 620 -17.96 -9.73 30.96
C THR A 620 -18.40 -9.27 32.35
N PHE A 621 -18.79 -10.22 33.19
CA PHE A 621 -19.27 -9.98 34.54
C PHE A 621 -18.29 -10.52 35.57
N LEU A 622 -18.10 -9.75 36.64
CA LEU A 622 -17.44 -10.18 37.86
C LEU A 622 -18.51 -10.40 38.95
N LEU A 623 -18.65 -11.64 39.39
CA LEU A 623 -19.55 -12.00 40.50
C LEU A 623 -18.71 -12.37 41.72
N PHE A 624 -18.99 -11.72 42.86
CA PHE A 624 -18.36 -12.06 44.13
C PHE A 624 -19.38 -12.13 45.24
N LYS A 625 -19.13 -12.98 46.25
CA LYS A 625 -19.91 -13.04 47.47
C LYS A 625 -19.32 -12.08 48.49
N SER A 626 -20.11 -11.11 48.90
CA SER A 626 -19.73 -10.22 50.00
C SER A 626 -20.31 -10.71 51.32
N PRO A 627 -19.55 -10.74 52.41
CA PRO A 627 -20.08 -11.01 53.75
C PRO A 627 -20.88 -9.84 54.30
N ILE A 628 -20.79 -8.66 53.69
CA ILE A 628 -21.46 -7.44 54.10
C ILE A 628 -22.61 -7.16 53.12
N LYS A 629 -23.79 -6.78 53.62
CA LYS A 629 -24.88 -6.28 52.78
C LYS A 629 -24.40 -4.96 52.12
N LEU A 630 -24.14 -5.01 50.81
CA LEU A 630 -23.83 -3.82 50.02
C LEU A 630 -25.15 -3.23 49.48
N PRO A 631 -25.25 -1.91 49.35
CA PRO A 631 -26.32 -1.28 48.62
C PRO A 631 -26.34 -1.77 47.17
N VAL A 632 -27.53 -1.83 46.56
CA VAL A 632 -27.64 -2.18 45.15
C VAL A 632 -27.16 -0.99 44.33
N PHE A 633 -26.14 -1.20 43.53
CA PHE A 633 -25.64 -0.21 42.59
C PHE A 633 -25.26 -0.88 41.27
N VAL A 634 -25.36 -0.14 40.20
CA VAL A 634 -24.91 -0.54 38.85
C VAL A 634 -23.87 0.47 38.41
N LEU A 635 -22.67 -0.04 38.02
CA LEU A 635 -21.64 0.75 37.35
C LEU A 635 -21.72 0.43 35.88
N ASP A 636 -22.09 1.41 35.08
CA ASP A 636 -22.06 1.28 33.64
C ASP A 636 -20.68 1.68 33.10
N LYS A 637 -20.20 0.99 32.05
CA LYS A 637 -18.92 1.26 31.41
C LYS A 637 -18.83 2.70 30.87
N GLU A 638 -19.98 3.28 30.56
CA GLU A 638 -20.09 4.62 29.99
C GLU A 638 -20.03 5.75 31.03
N ASP A 639 -20.22 5.42 32.31
CA ASP A 639 -20.27 6.38 33.41
C ASP A 639 -19.11 6.20 34.40
N ILE A 640 -17.89 5.92 33.94
CA ILE A 640 -16.69 6.05 34.78
C ILE A 640 -16.51 7.49 35.27
N ARG A 641 -17.30 8.44 34.77
CA ARG A 641 -17.45 9.80 35.27
C ARG A 641 -18.67 9.96 36.19
N THR A 642 -18.75 9.10 37.24
CA THR A 642 -19.54 9.41 38.43
C THR A 642 -21.05 9.49 38.26
N THR A 643 -21.76 8.37 38.07
CA THR A 643 -23.11 8.29 38.55
C THR A 643 -23.33 6.97 39.31
N LEU A 644 -23.11 7.03 40.60
CA LEU A 644 -23.63 6.04 41.56
C LEU A 644 -25.14 6.19 41.56
N TYR A 645 -25.84 5.27 40.92
CA TYR A 645 -27.28 5.20 41.09
C TYR A 645 -27.57 4.50 42.41
N HIS A 646 -28.02 5.28 43.39
CA HIS A 646 -28.65 4.77 44.61
C HIS A 646 -30.11 4.47 44.29
N TRP A 647 -30.51 3.24 44.54
CA TRP A 647 -31.91 2.86 44.63
C TRP A 647 -32.30 2.75 46.10
#